data_8b5829c4b874ef557ee375d30b0cecbb
#
_entry.id   8b5829c4b874ef557ee375d30b0cecbb
#
_cell.length_a   1.000
_cell.length_b   1.000
_cell.length_c   1.000
_cell.angle_alpha   90.00
_cell.angle_beta   90.00
_cell.angle_gamma   90.00
#
_symmetry.space_group_name_H-M   'P 1'
#
loop_
_entity.id
_entity.type
_entity.pdbx_description
1 polymer ?
#
loop_
_entity_poly.entity_id
_entity_poly.type
_entity_poly.pdbx_seq_one_letter_code
_entity_poly.pdbx_strand_id
1 'polypeptide(L)'
;MNLFTKTKAARLTCAAIAGVCLLSSNFAKGQSADKFFPKSDLMTIGSYYYPEQWPRQDWERDIKKMAEVGFDFTHFGEFAWAFIEPEEGKFDFKWLDEAVELAAKNHVKVIMCTSSPTPPVWLEQKHPEILMVNADGTTMQHGSRQQCSWSSPVYREYVAKMVEAIGKHFANNKNIWGWQLDNEPSHYGQYDYSPAAQKRFQEWAKNKYQTIDALNAAWGTAFWSIRYFDWDQIRIPNGKELIAQPSPHAVLDFKRFSADECNDFLTMQYKILRKYINPNQWITTNLMPEHVDVDPSHITGLDFVTYTKYLVAGYDKGIGPQGFRMGSPTSIGFANDFFRSFNGVTGVMELQPGQVNWGKFNPQPTPGVVRMWIWHAFAGGNKFVCNYRFKQPLVGGEQYHYGIISTDGVTPSRSGEEYIKVINELKSIKKDYDPNAKKPAAYAARQAAILYNADNRWEEDNQPQTNQWNFMVHLNRYLGALQQLGAPVDVITEDKDFSKYPVMVAPSYELLDANLVARWTKYVQDGGHLVLTTRTGQKNRNAKLWEMKWAEPIYKLIGGKISFYDLLPDTSYGTLQMGDDKAYWSSWGDVLEADPGTSVWATYADQYYAGKAAVISRKLGKGTVTYVGPDADGKLEKAVLAKVYKEAGIATGDYPPGVIVQWRDGFWVGVNYGDKAYEVPIPEGKKILIGSRELKPADVVVWKD
;
A
#
# COMPACT_ATOMS: atom_id res chain seq x y z
N MET A 1 16.73 59.02 -54.17
CA MET A 1 15.48 59.03 -54.93
C MET A 1 14.52 58.04 -54.31
N ASN A 2 13.43 58.56 -53.77
CA ASN A 2 12.41 57.87 -53.01
C ASN A 2 11.77 56.71 -53.78
N LEU A 3 11.40 55.63 -53.02
CA LEU A 3 10.05 55.05 -53.15
C LEU A 3 9.78 54.11 -51.97
N PHE A 4 8.91 54.59 -51.10
CA PHE A 4 8.22 53.81 -50.09
C PHE A 4 7.18 52.89 -50.74
N THR A 5 7.12 51.61 -50.35
CA THR A 5 5.89 50.85 -50.45
C THR A 5 5.59 50.13 -49.16
N LYS A 6 4.44 50.47 -48.61
CA LYS A 6 3.78 49.86 -47.44
C LYS A 6 3.40 48.43 -47.78
N THR A 7 3.78 47.49 -46.92
CA THR A 7 3.15 46.17 -46.86
C THR A 7 2.44 46.00 -45.55
N LYS A 8 1.16 45.67 -45.64
CA LYS A 8 0.20 45.45 -44.55
C LYS A 8 0.61 44.24 -43.72
N ALA A 9 0.66 44.45 -42.39
CA ALA A 9 0.75 43.38 -41.44
C ALA A 9 -0.56 42.56 -41.47
N ALA A 10 -0.52 41.33 -41.95
CA ALA A 10 -1.56 40.37 -41.75
C ALA A 10 -1.34 39.74 -40.36
N ARG A 11 -2.22 40.05 -39.41
CA ARG A 11 -2.34 39.32 -38.14
C ARG A 11 -2.92 37.93 -38.45
N LEU A 12 -2.07 36.92 -38.43
CA LEU A 12 -2.51 35.53 -38.34
C LEU A 12 -2.82 35.23 -36.86
N THR A 13 -4.10 35.19 -36.59
CA THR A 13 -4.63 34.64 -35.33
C THR A 13 -4.50 33.11 -35.43
N CYS A 14 -3.44 32.52 -34.84
CA CYS A 14 -3.38 31.10 -34.59
C CYS A 14 -4.36 30.78 -33.46
N ALA A 15 -5.57 30.37 -33.81
CA ALA A 15 -6.45 29.68 -32.89
C ALA A 15 -5.84 28.29 -32.64
N ALA A 16 -5.13 28.12 -31.56
CA ALA A 16 -4.75 26.84 -31.02
C ALA A 16 -6.03 26.13 -30.55
N ILE A 17 -6.55 25.22 -31.37
CA ILE A 17 -7.56 24.24 -30.94
C ILE A 17 -6.82 23.27 -30.04
N ALA A 18 -6.82 23.54 -28.75
CA ALA A 18 -6.50 22.56 -27.73
C ALA A 18 -7.66 21.55 -27.70
N GLY A 19 -7.53 20.51 -28.51
CA GLY A 19 -8.34 19.32 -28.41
C GLY A 19 -7.95 18.60 -27.12
N VAL A 20 -8.50 19.04 -25.98
CA VAL A 20 -8.52 18.26 -24.76
C VAL A 20 -9.44 17.06 -25.04
N CYS A 21 -8.87 15.93 -25.42
CA CYS A 21 -9.53 14.66 -25.23
C CYS A 21 -9.75 14.45 -23.72
N LEU A 22 -10.81 15.05 -23.20
CA LEU A 22 -11.47 14.57 -22.01
C LEU A 22 -11.97 13.15 -22.34
N LEU A 23 -11.09 12.17 -22.19
CA LEU A 23 -11.54 10.86 -21.77
C LEU A 23 -12.18 11.08 -20.38
N SER A 24 -13.44 11.57 -20.39
CA SER A 24 -14.33 11.36 -19.29
C SER A 24 -14.45 9.85 -19.14
N SER A 25 -13.54 9.25 -18.39
CA SER A 25 -13.80 8.00 -17.72
C SER A 25 -15.06 8.29 -16.89
N ASN A 26 -16.21 7.89 -17.42
CA ASN A 26 -17.37 7.63 -16.63
C ASN A 26 -16.99 6.51 -15.66
N PHE A 27 -16.27 6.88 -14.61
CA PHE A 27 -16.26 6.08 -13.40
C PHE A 27 -17.71 6.04 -12.98
N ALA A 28 -18.40 4.96 -13.30
CA ALA A 28 -19.61 4.60 -12.57
C ALA A 28 -19.23 4.82 -11.10
N LYS A 29 -19.95 5.71 -10.40
CA LYS A 29 -19.84 5.85 -8.95
C LYS A 29 -19.95 4.44 -8.43
N GLY A 30 -18.83 3.82 -8.04
CA GLY A 30 -18.80 2.46 -7.56
C GLY A 30 -19.85 2.38 -6.48
N GLN A 31 -20.79 1.48 -6.61
CA GLN A 31 -21.69 1.18 -5.51
C GLN A 31 -20.78 0.84 -4.35
N SER A 32 -20.97 1.53 -3.21
CA SER A 32 -20.13 1.33 -2.03
C SER A 32 -19.99 -0.17 -1.77
N ALA A 33 -18.76 -0.67 -1.63
CA ALA A 33 -18.51 -2.07 -1.33
C ALA A 33 -19.11 -2.52 0.01
N ASP A 34 -19.58 -1.58 0.83
CA ASP A 34 -20.35 -1.82 2.05
C ASP A 34 -21.59 -2.71 1.85
N LYS A 35 -22.16 -2.74 0.64
CA LYS A 35 -23.29 -3.63 0.31
C LYS A 35 -22.98 -5.11 0.54
N PHE A 36 -21.71 -5.50 0.45
CA PHE A 36 -21.27 -6.89 0.63
C PHE A 36 -21.07 -7.27 2.10
N PHE A 37 -21.02 -6.29 2.99
CA PHE A 37 -20.75 -6.46 4.40
C PHE A 37 -21.90 -5.90 5.23
N PRO A 38 -22.75 -6.78 5.80
CA PRO A 38 -23.85 -6.35 6.64
C PRO A 38 -23.36 -5.42 7.76
N LYS A 39 -24.02 -4.29 7.94
CA LYS A 39 -23.67 -3.34 9.01
C LYS A 39 -23.80 -3.94 10.42
N SER A 40 -24.55 -5.03 10.56
CA SER A 40 -24.67 -5.79 11.81
C SER A 40 -23.40 -6.55 12.21
N ASP A 41 -22.48 -6.73 11.28
CA ASP A 41 -21.28 -7.53 11.52
C ASP A 41 -20.12 -6.60 11.92
N LEU A 42 -19.52 -6.90 13.07
CA LEU A 42 -18.34 -6.18 13.55
C LEU A 42 -17.14 -6.38 12.64
N MET A 43 -16.66 -7.57 12.59
CA MET A 43 -15.56 -8.06 11.75
C MET A 43 -15.64 -9.59 11.76
N THR A 44 -15.49 -10.21 10.60
CA THR A 44 -15.46 -11.66 10.45
C THR A 44 -14.02 -12.16 10.44
N ILE A 45 -13.80 -13.39 10.91
CA ILE A 45 -12.48 -14.01 10.95
C ILE A 45 -12.52 -15.33 10.18
N GLY A 46 -11.55 -15.54 9.30
CA GLY A 46 -11.39 -16.72 8.50
C GLY A 46 -9.95 -17.22 8.43
N SER A 47 -9.78 -18.30 7.69
CA SER A 47 -8.47 -18.92 7.52
C SER A 47 -8.33 -19.58 6.16
N TYR A 48 -7.14 -19.52 5.59
CA TYR A 48 -6.77 -20.31 4.42
C TYR A 48 -6.76 -21.79 4.74
N TYR A 49 -7.33 -22.57 3.84
CA TYR A 49 -7.23 -24.02 3.85
C TYR A 49 -7.06 -24.53 2.42
N TYR A 50 -6.21 -25.52 2.24
CA TYR A 50 -5.85 -26.08 0.94
C TYR A 50 -6.25 -27.55 0.94
N PRO A 51 -7.51 -27.89 0.55
CA PRO A 51 -7.98 -29.28 0.55
C PRO A 51 -7.04 -30.21 -0.21
N GLU A 52 -6.51 -29.74 -1.35
CA GLU A 52 -5.60 -30.48 -2.24
C GLU A 52 -4.26 -30.87 -1.57
N GLN A 53 -3.89 -30.23 -0.45
CA GLN A 53 -2.66 -30.53 0.28
C GLN A 53 -2.85 -31.57 1.39
N TRP A 54 -4.08 -32.03 1.64
CA TRP A 54 -4.41 -32.94 2.74
C TRP A 54 -5.12 -34.16 2.24
N PRO A 55 -4.93 -35.35 2.93
CA PRO A 55 -5.72 -36.53 2.64
C PRO A 55 -7.22 -36.24 2.77
N ARG A 56 -8.03 -36.75 1.83
CA ARG A 56 -9.49 -36.51 1.79
C ARG A 56 -10.19 -36.78 3.12
N GLN A 57 -9.75 -37.83 3.82
CA GLN A 57 -10.29 -38.21 5.13
C GLN A 57 -10.13 -37.19 6.25
N ASP A 58 -9.20 -36.24 6.09
CA ASP A 58 -8.92 -35.20 7.07
C ASP A 58 -9.86 -33.98 6.92
N TRP A 59 -10.46 -33.76 5.73
CA TRP A 59 -11.20 -32.56 5.41
C TRP A 59 -12.39 -32.32 6.33
N GLU A 60 -13.19 -33.36 6.61
CA GLU A 60 -14.36 -33.23 7.48
C GLU A 60 -13.95 -32.82 8.92
N ARG A 61 -12.89 -33.43 9.45
CA ARG A 61 -12.33 -33.09 10.75
C ARG A 61 -11.85 -31.66 10.78
N ASP A 62 -11.06 -31.25 9.77
CA ASP A 62 -10.41 -29.94 9.73
C ASP A 62 -11.44 -28.81 9.56
N ILE A 63 -12.42 -28.96 8.65
CA ILE A 63 -13.48 -27.97 8.43
C ILE A 63 -14.43 -27.89 9.62
N LYS A 64 -14.77 -29.03 10.22
CA LYS A 64 -15.55 -29.06 11.47
C LYS A 64 -14.81 -28.35 12.60
N LYS A 65 -13.50 -28.58 12.74
CA LYS A 65 -12.67 -27.92 13.74
C LYS A 65 -12.62 -26.41 13.51
N MET A 66 -12.57 -25.97 12.25
CA MET A 66 -12.63 -24.55 11.87
C MET A 66 -13.94 -23.90 12.37
N ALA A 67 -15.08 -24.56 12.15
CA ALA A 67 -16.38 -24.09 12.65
C ALA A 67 -16.47 -24.10 14.18
N GLU A 68 -15.95 -25.14 14.86
CA GLU A 68 -15.91 -25.24 16.32
C GLU A 68 -15.10 -24.10 16.96
N VAL A 69 -13.96 -23.73 16.35
CA VAL A 69 -13.13 -22.60 16.77
C VAL A 69 -13.86 -21.28 16.54
N GLY A 70 -14.80 -21.23 15.60
CA GLY A 70 -15.68 -20.11 15.34
C GLY A 70 -15.23 -19.23 14.18
N PHE A 71 -14.49 -19.78 13.22
CA PHE A 71 -14.20 -19.09 11.95
C PHE A 71 -15.47 -18.95 11.11
N ASP A 72 -15.67 -17.79 10.54
CA ASP A 72 -16.85 -17.45 9.72
C ASP A 72 -16.70 -17.92 8.27
N PHE A 73 -15.45 -18.01 7.78
CA PHE A 73 -15.14 -18.36 6.40
C PHE A 73 -13.78 -19.05 6.26
N THR A 74 -13.58 -19.66 5.11
CA THR A 74 -12.31 -20.24 4.66
C THR A 74 -11.99 -19.79 3.24
N HIS A 75 -10.77 -20.04 2.78
CA HIS A 75 -10.27 -19.65 1.47
C HIS A 75 -9.76 -20.89 0.73
N PHE A 76 -10.22 -21.11 -0.52
CA PHE A 76 -9.91 -22.27 -1.35
C PHE A 76 -9.40 -21.89 -2.74
N GLY A 77 -8.61 -22.77 -3.34
CA GLY A 77 -8.29 -22.76 -4.76
C GLY A 77 -7.17 -21.82 -5.21
N GLU A 78 -6.35 -21.31 -4.28
CA GLU A 78 -5.32 -20.32 -4.61
C GLU A 78 -4.21 -20.87 -5.50
N PHE A 79 -3.72 -22.08 -5.22
CA PHE A 79 -2.61 -22.72 -5.93
C PHE A 79 -3.01 -24.07 -6.51
N ALA A 80 -4.25 -24.20 -6.99
CA ALA A 80 -4.86 -25.48 -7.32
C ALA A 80 -5.04 -25.72 -8.83
N TRP A 81 -4.44 -24.93 -9.73
CA TRP A 81 -4.72 -25.05 -11.17
C TRP A 81 -4.42 -26.47 -11.71
N ALA A 82 -3.31 -27.09 -11.31
CA ALA A 82 -2.98 -28.45 -11.73
C ALA A 82 -3.99 -29.53 -11.26
N PHE A 83 -4.72 -29.27 -10.15
CA PHE A 83 -5.80 -30.12 -9.67
C PHE A 83 -7.14 -29.82 -10.34
N ILE A 84 -7.36 -28.55 -10.71
CA ILE A 84 -8.55 -28.09 -11.43
C ILE A 84 -8.50 -28.53 -12.90
N GLU A 85 -7.32 -28.46 -13.53
CA GLU A 85 -7.10 -28.81 -14.92
C GLU A 85 -5.85 -29.69 -15.07
N PRO A 86 -5.96 -31.01 -14.70
CA PRO A 86 -4.84 -31.95 -14.74
C PRO A 86 -4.32 -32.23 -16.14
N GLU A 87 -5.16 -32.08 -17.16
CA GLU A 87 -4.82 -32.13 -18.57
C GLU A 87 -5.52 -30.99 -19.31
N GLU A 88 -4.92 -30.50 -20.37
CA GLU A 88 -5.46 -29.40 -21.17
C GLU A 88 -6.94 -29.60 -21.54
N GLY A 89 -7.78 -28.66 -21.12
CA GLY A 89 -9.22 -28.65 -21.38
C GLY A 89 -10.04 -29.67 -20.58
N LYS A 90 -9.40 -30.43 -19.68
CA LYS A 90 -10.09 -31.41 -18.82
C LYS A 90 -10.18 -30.87 -17.40
N PHE A 91 -11.26 -30.15 -17.10
CA PHE A 91 -11.51 -29.60 -15.79
C PHE A 91 -12.14 -30.64 -14.83
N ASP A 92 -11.58 -30.78 -13.64
CA ASP A 92 -12.10 -31.61 -12.53
C ASP A 92 -12.38 -30.74 -11.30
N PHE A 93 -13.66 -30.46 -11.07
CA PHE A 93 -14.13 -29.72 -9.91
C PHE A 93 -14.70 -30.59 -8.79
N LYS A 94 -14.77 -31.91 -8.95
CA LYS A 94 -15.44 -32.81 -7.99
C LYS A 94 -14.89 -32.69 -6.58
N TRP A 95 -13.57 -32.66 -6.45
CA TRP A 95 -12.90 -32.53 -5.16
C TRP A 95 -13.19 -31.18 -4.51
N LEU A 96 -13.25 -30.11 -5.31
CA LEU A 96 -13.51 -28.75 -4.84
C LEU A 96 -14.98 -28.55 -4.47
N ASP A 97 -15.92 -29.14 -5.24
CA ASP A 97 -17.34 -29.21 -4.89
C ASP A 97 -17.54 -29.83 -3.52
N GLU A 98 -16.89 -30.97 -3.26
CA GLU A 98 -16.95 -31.68 -1.99
C GLU A 98 -16.40 -30.83 -0.83
N ALA A 99 -15.28 -30.15 -1.02
CA ALA A 99 -14.73 -29.24 -0.01
C ALA A 99 -15.69 -28.06 0.29
N VAL A 100 -16.29 -27.48 -0.75
CA VAL A 100 -17.29 -26.39 -0.62
C VAL A 100 -18.56 -26.88 0.08
N GLU A 101 -19.03 -28.09 -0.22
CA GLU A 101 -20.18 -28.70 0.45
C GLU A 101 -19.91 -28.99 1.94
N LEU A 102 -18.71 -29.48 2.28
CA LEU A 102 -18.29 -29.65 3.68
C LEU A 102 -18.25 -28.33 4.43
N ALA A 103 -17.73 -27.27 3.81
CA ALA A 103 -17.75 -25.92 4.38
C ALA A 103 -19.20 -25.44 4.61
N ALA A 104 -20.08 -25.61 3.61
CA ALA A 104 -21.49 -25.26 3.71
C ALA A 104 -22.22 -26.00 4.82
N LYS A 105 -21.99 -27.32 4.95
CA LYS A 105 -22.55 -28.18 6.02
C LYS A 105 -22.17 -27.68 7.42
N ASN A 106 -20.98 -27.10 7.55
CA ASN A 106 -20.47 -26.58 8.81
C ASN A 106 -20.69 -25.04 8.97
N HIS A 107 -21.50 -24.41 8.10
CA HIS A 107 -21.79 -22.98 8.10
C HIS A 107 -20.55 -22.07 7.92
N VAL A 108 -19.49 -22.58 7.31
CA VAL A 108 -18.28 -21.85 6.95
C VAL A 108 -18.40 -21.38 5.51
N LYS A 109 -18.41 -20.09 5.26
CA LYS A 109 -18.43 -19.52 3.90
C LYS A 109 -17.10 -19.73 3.20
N VAL A 110 -17.09 -19.63 1.88
CA VAL A 110 -15.88 -19.83 1.08
C VAL A 110 -15.54 -18.55 0.29
N ILE A 111 -14.30 -18.10 0.41
CA ILE A 111 -13.67 -17.22 -0.57
C ILE A 111 -12.99 -18.12 -1.59
N MET A 112 -13.36 -18.01 -2.86
CA MET A 112 -12.77 -18.78 -3.94
C MET A 112 -11.68 -17.97 -4.62
N CYS A 113 -10.53 -18.59 -4.93
CA CYS A 113 -9.45 -17.92 -5.64
C CYS A 113 -9.33 -18.38 -7.10
N THR A 114 -8.86 -17.50 -7.97
CA THR A 114 -8.37 -17.90 -9.29
C THR A 114 -6.93 -18.39 -9.16
N SER A 115 -6.66 -19.60 -9.61
CA SER A 115 -5.37 -20.27 -9.40
C SER A 115 -4.26 -19.82 -10.36
N SER A 116 -4.37 -18.61 -10.91
CA SER A 116 -3.41 -18.11 -11.92
C SER A 116 -1.94 -18.10 -11.47
N PRO A 117 -1.56 -17.91 -10.18
CA PRO A 117 -0.16 -17.87 -9.79
C PRO A 117 0.65 -19.15 -10.04
N THR A 118 -0.03 -20.28 -10.18
CA THR A 118 0.62 -21.61 -10.29
C THR A 118 0.09 -22.41 -11.48
N PRO A 119 0.49 -22.07 -12.70
CA PRO A 119 0.09 -22.81 -13.88
C PRO A 119 0.57 -24.26 -13.81
N PRO A 120 -0.19 -25.21 -14.40
CA PRO A 120 0.21 -26.62 -14.42
C PRO A 120 1.44 -26.85 -15.32
N VAL A 121 2.25 -27.84 -14.97
CA VAL A 121 3.49 -28.14 -15.68
C VAL A 121 3.29 -28.45 -17.18
N TRP A 122 2.16 -29.05 -17.55
CA TRP A 122 1.85 -29.33 -18.95
C TRP A 122 1.75 -28.05 -19.79
N LEU A 123 1.26 -26.94 -19.21
CA LEU A 123 1.15 -25.65 -19.88
C LEU A 123 2.55 -25.05 -20.13
N GLU A 124 3.42 -25.06 -19.13
CA GLU A 124 4.79 -24.57 -19.28
C GLU A 124 5.63 -25.41 -20.22
N GLN A 125 5.45 -26.73 -20.23
CA GLN A 125 6.12 -27.63 -21.18
C GLN A 125 5.67 -27.40 -22.62
N LYS A 126 4.38 -27.16 -22.83
CA LYS A 126 3.82 -26.88 -24.15
C LYS A 126 4.16 -25.49 -24.66
N HIS A 127 4.22 -24.53 -23.75
CA HIS A 127 4.39 -23.10 -24.03
C HIS A 127 5.47 -22.45 -23.16
N PRO A 128 6.75 -22.82 -23.30
CA PRO A 128 7.83 -22.28 -22.48
C PRO A 128 8.01 -20.75 -22.62
N GLU A 129 7.47 -20.16 -23.70
CA GLU A 129 7.46 -18.72 -23.95
C GLU A 129 6.55 -17.93 -22.98
N ILE A 130 5.75 -18.61 -22.16
CA ILE A 130 4.95 -17.93 -21.10
C ILE A 130 5.79 -17.55 -19.90
N LEU A 131 6.97 -18.17 -19.75
CA LEU A 131 7.82 -17.96 -18.57
C LEU A 131 8.49 -16.57 -18.62
N MET A 132 8.56 -15.94 -17.47
CA MET A 132 9.24 -14.68 -17.27
C MET A 132 10.75 -14.82 -17.45
N VAL A 133 11.39 -13.78 -17.95
CA VAL A 133 12.86 -13.68 -18.07
C VAL A 133 13.36 -12.65 -17.06
N ASN A 134 14.37 -13.00 -16.29
CA ASN A 134 15.01 -12.13 -15.32
C ASN A 134 15.96 -11.12 -15.99
N ALA A 135 16.39 -10.10 -15.23
CA ALA A 135 17.32 -9.08 -15.70
C ALA A 135 18.69 -9.65 -16.15
N ASP A 136 19.10 -10.80 -15.64
CA ASP A 136 20.34 -11.50 -16.05
C ASP A 136 20.15 -12.42 -17.26
N GLY A 137 18.97 -12.40 -17.88
CA GLY A 137 18.64 -13.22 -19.06
C GLY A 137 18.24 -14.66 -18.72
N THR A 138 18.20 -15.07 -17.45
CA THR A 138 17.74 -16.39 -17.05
C THR A 138 16.22 -16.48 -17.13
N THR A 139 15.70 -17.58 -17.67
CA THR A 139 14.27 -17.85 -17.70
C THR A 139 13.84 -18.49 -16.40
N MET A 140 12.70 -18.04 -15.86
CA MET A 140 12.07 -18.66 -14.69
C MET A 140 11.68 -20.11 -14.99
N GLN A 141 11.52 -20.91 -13.95
CA GLN A 141 11.24 -22.34 -14.08
C GLN A 141 10.04 -22.74 -13.21
N HIS A 142 9.40 -23.84 -13.60
CA HIS A 142 8.40 -24.51 -12.77
C HIS A 142 8.96 -24.91 -11.39
N GLY A 143 8.08 -24.95 -10.39
CA GLY A 143 8.41 -25.41 -9.03
C GLY A 143 8.22 -24.35 -7.95
N SER A 144 7.67 -23.20 -8.30
CA SER A 144 7.26 -22.15 -7.39
C SER A 144 5.95 -21.52 -7.86
N ARG A 145 5.78 -20.24 -7.68
CA ARG A 145 4.63 -19.42 -8.08
C ARG A 145 5.08 -18.13 -8.74
N GLN A 146 4.18 -17.46 -9.52
CA GLN A 146 4.41 -16.17 -10.16
C GLN A 146 5.54 -16.18 -11.22
N GLN A 147 5.85 -17.34 -11.79
CA GLN A 147 6.93 -17.48 -12.76
C GLN A 147 6.54 -17.09 -14.18
N CYS A 148 5.27 -16.79 -14.45
CA CYS A 148 4.78 -16.48 -15.78
C CYS A 148 4.65 -14.98 -16.05
N SER A 149 4.89 -14.61 -17.30
CA SER A 149 4.78 -13.24 -17.81
C SER A 149 3.31 -12.82 -17.96
N TRP A 150 2.90 -11.77 -17.26
CA TRP A 150 1.58 -11.15 -17.48
C TRP A 150 1.43 -10.55 -18.87
N SER A 151 2.53 -10.30 -19.55
CA SER A 151 2.57 -9.79 -20.91
C SER A 151 2.38 -10.88 -21.96
N SER A 152 2.48 -12.17 -21.62
CA SER A 152 2.33 -13.27 -22.56
C SER A 152 0.87 -13.44 -23.01
N PRO A 153 0.57 -13.32 -24.31
CA PRO A 153 -0.78 -13.52 -24.82
C PRO A 153 -1.27 -14.96 -24.63
N VAL A 154 -0.35 -15.94 -24.72
CA VAL A 154 -0.66 -17.35 -24.50
C VAL A 154 -1.05 -17.61 -23.05
N TYR A 155 -0.27 -17.12 -22.09
CA TYR A 155 -0.59 -17.25 -20.67
C TYR A 155 -1.95 -16.62 -20.35
N ARG A 156 -2.20 -15.41 -20.83
CA ARG A 156 -3.50 -14.72 -20.67
C ARG A 156 -4.67 -15.52 -21.25
N GLU A 157 -4.49 -16.18 -22.39
CA GLU A 157 -5.52 -17.03 -23.00
C GLU A 157 -5.87 -18.22 -22.07
N TYR A 158 -4.86 -18.93 -21.55
CA TYR A 158 -5.11 -20.07 -20.66
C TYR A 158 -5.69 -19.63 -19.30
N VAL A 159 -5.21 -18.55 -18.72
CA VAL A 159 -5.81 -17.95 -17.52
C VAL A 159 -7.27 -17.59 -17.79
N ALA A 160 -7.59 -17.00 -18.93
CA ALA A 160 -8.97 -16.65 -19.27
C ALA A 160 -9.87 -17.89 -19.33
N LYS A 161 -9.41 -19.01 -19.91
CA LYS A 161 -10.13 -20.29 -19.98
C LYS A 161 -10.37 -20.87 -18.59
N MET A 162 -9.35 -20.89 -17.74
CA MET A 162 -9.44 -21.39 -16.38
C MET A 162 -10.41 -20.54 -15.54
N VAL A 163 -10.28 -19.21 -15.58
CA VAL A 163 -11.16 -18.27 -14.84
C VAL A 163 -12.61 -18.40 -15.32
N GLU A 164 -12.83 -18.57 -16.63
CA GLU A 164 -14.15 -18.81 -17.19
C GLU A 164 -14.75 -20.13 -16.68
N ALA A 165 -13.96 -21.21 -16.67
CA ALA A 165 -14.40 -22.54 -16.25
C ALA A 165 -14.82 -22.54 -14.78
N ILE A 166 -13.97 -22.04 -13.86
CA ILE A 166 -14.27 -21.97 -12.43
C ILE A 166 -15.44 -21.03 -12.14
N GLY A 167 -15.50 -19.87 -12.83
CA GLY A 167 -16.58 -18.90 -12.68
C GLY A 167 -17.93 -19.46 -13.10
N LYS A 168 -18.00 -20.18 -14.24
CA LYS A 168 -19.22 -20.87 -14.69
C LYS A 168 -19.64 -21.98 -13.71
N HIS A 169 -18.69 -22.79 -13.23
CA HIS A 169 -18.97 -23.91 -12.37
C HIS A 169 -19.59 -23.47 -11.03
N PHE A 170 -19.02 -22.46 -10.39
CA PHE A 170 -19.48 -21.97 -9.09
C PHE A 170 -20.46 -20.79 -9.17
N ALA A 171 -20.93 -20.40 -10.35
CA ALA A 171 -21.77 -19.21 -10.59
C ALA A 171 -22.95 -19.07 -9.62
N ASN A 172 -23.63 -20.15 -9.33
CA ASN A 172 -24.85 -20.20 -8.51
C ASN A 172 -24.63 -20.76 -7.10
N ASN A 173 -23.39 -21.05 -6.71
CA ASN A 173 -23.09 -21.61 -5.40
C ASN A 173 -23.24 -20.54 -4.31
N LYS A 174 -24.23 -20.71 -3.45
CA LYS A 174 -24.59 -19.75 -2.38
C LYS A 174 -23.58 -19.72 -1.22
N ASN A 175 -22.70 -20.72 -1.13
CA ASN A 175 -21.69 -20.78 -0.09
C ASN A 175 -20.42 -20.01 -0.47
N ILE A 176 -20.25 -19.66 -1.76
CA ILE A 176 -19.18 -18.75 -2.20
C ILE A 176 -19.57 -17.34 -1.79
N TRP A 177 -18.81 -16.78 -0.86
CA TRP A 177 -19.01 -15.43 -0.33
C TRP A 177 -18.38 -14.36 -1.21
N GLY A 178 -17.20 -14.67 -1.75
CA GLY A 178 -16.46 -13.75 -2.61
C GLY A 178 -15.34 -14.45 -3.34
N TRP A 179 -14.61 -13.68 -4.14
CA TRP A 179 -13.55 -14.15 -5.01
C TRP A 179 -12.28 -13.35 -4.81
N GLN A 180 -11.16 -14.04 -4.72
CA GLN A 180 -9.83 -13.45 -4.86
C GLN A 180 -9.29 -13.73 -6.25
N LEU A 181 -8.79 -12.69 -6.92
CA LEU A 181 -8.05 -12.85 -8.17
C LEU A 181 -6.57 -12.99 -7.87
N ASP A 182 -5.93 -14.03 -8.40
CA ASP A 182 -4.51 -14.25 -8.20
C ASP A 182 -4.11 -14.29 -6.70
N ASN A 183 -2.84 -14.26 -6.41
CA ASN A 183 -2.34 -14.11 -5.04
C ASN A 183 -1.15 -13.17 -5.00
N GLU A 184 -1.21 -12.13 -4.16
CA GLU A 184 -0.13 -11.16 -3.99
C GLU A 184 0.48 -10.76 -5.35
N PRO A 185 -0.35 -10.32 -6.33
CA PRO A 185 0.10 -10.13 -7.70
C PRO A 185 1.29 -9.18 -7.75
N SER A 186 2.46 -9.78 -7.90
CA SER A 186 3.78 -9.15 -7.92
C SER A 186 4.80 -10.20 -8.39
N HIS A 187 5.84 -9.75 -9.04
CA HIS A 187 7.02 -10.57 -9.28
C HIS A 187 8.07 -10.41 -8.18
N TYR A 188 7.64 -10.04 -6.97
CA TYR A 188 8.48 -9.89 -5.76
C TYR A 188 9.67 -8.94 -5.96
N GLY A 189 9.44 -7.83 -6.69
CA GLY A 189 10.46 -6.83 -7.00
C GLY A 189 11.39 -7.21 -8.15
N GLN A 190 11.15 -8.35 -8.79
CA GLN A 190 11.72 -8.68 -10.10
C GLN A 190 10.81 -8.14 -11.20
N TYR A 191 11.40 -7.75 -12.30
CA TYR A 191 10.66 -7.26 -13.46
C TYR A 191 10.79 -8.26 -14.61
N ASP A 192 9.80 -8.29 -15.48
CA ASP A 192 9.79 -9.20 -16.63
C ASP A 192 10.52 -8.60 -17.82
N TYR A 193 11.56 -9.28 -18.27
CA TYR A 193 12.37 -8.94 -19.46
C TYR A 193 12.11 -9.88 -20.63
N SER A 194 11.01 -10.64 -20.60
CA SER A 194 10.65 -11.57 -21.69
C SER A 194 10.42 -10.85 -23.02
N PRO A 195 10.52 -11.56 -24.17
CA PRO A 195 10.16 -11.01 -25.47
C PRO A 195 8.72 -10.48 -25.52
N ALA A 196 7.79 -11.09 -24.79
CA ALA A 196 6.42 -10.62 -24.70
C ALA A 196 6.34 -9.27 -23.97
N ALA A 197 7.00 -9.12 -22.82
CA ALA A 197 7.08 -7.87 -22.09
C ALA A 197 7.79 -6.78 -22.91
N GLN A 198 8.88 -7.11 -23.60
CA GLN A 198 9.58 -6.19 -24.50
C GLN A 198 8.66 -5.60 -25.57
N LYS A 199 7.86 -6.44 -26.22
CA LYS A 199 6.92 -5.99 -27.26
C LYS A 199 5.82 -5.11 -26.68
N ARG A 200 5.21 -5.52 -25.55
CA ARG A 200 4.15 -4.74 -24.91
C ARG A 200 4.67 -3.42 -24.35
N PHE A 201 5.90 -3.37 -23.86
CA PHE A 201 6.53 -2.10 -23.42
C PHE A 201 6.69 -1.11 -24.59
N GLN A 202 7.09 -1.58 -25.77
CA GLN A 202 7.14 -0.74 -26.98
C GLN A 202 5.76 -0.20 -27.36
N GLU A 203 4.72 -1.05 -27.32
CA GLU A 203 3.33 -0.66 -27.58
C GLU A 203 2.83 0.34 -26.52
N TRP A 204 3.13 0.12 -25.23
CA TRP A 204 2.80 1.00 -24.14
C TRP A 204 3.46 2.38 -24.30
N ALA A 205 4.74 2.41 -24.62
CA ALA A 205 5.48 3.66 -24.86
C ALA A 205 4.92 4.42 -26.06
N LYS A 206 4.57 3.71 -27.15
CA LYS A 206 3.93 4.28 -28.31
C LYS A 206 2.57 4.90 -27.97
N ASN A 207 1.77 4.21 -27.18
CA ASN A 207 0.46 4.71 -26.74
C ASN A 207 0.59 5.91 -25.80
N LYS A 208 1.60 5.98 -24.94
CA LYS A 208 1.86 7.09 -24.04
C LYS A 208 2.35 8.34 -24.77
N TYR A 209 3.32 8.19 -25.65
CA TYR A 209 4.03 9.32 -26.24
C TYR A 209 3.54 9.72 -27.64
N GLN A 210 2.84 8.85 -28.34
CA GLN A 210 2.28 9.03 -29.69
C GLN A 210 3.35 9.25 -30.79
N THR A 211 4.46 9.93 -30.50
CA THR A 211 5.56 10.14 -31.44
C THR A 211 6.90 9.80 -30.80
N ILE A 212 7.85 9.33 -31.62
CA ILE A 212 9.19 8.99 -31.15
C ILE A 212 9.96 10.24 -30.65
N ASP A 213 9.70 11.39 -31.24
CA ASP A 213 10.29 12.66 -30.80
C ASP A 213 9.78 13.08 -29.42
N ALA A 214 8.49 12.88 -29.11
CA ALA A 214 7.94 13.14 -27.78
C ALA A 214 8.57 12.22 -26.73
N LEU A 215 8.77 10.95 -27.04
CA LEU A 215 9.49 10.02 -26.18
C LEU A 215 10.95 10.48 -25.97
N ASN A 216 11.66 10.79 -27.03
CA ASN A 216 13.05 11.27 -26.95
C ASN A 216 13.16 12.53 -26.10
N ALA A 217 12.21 13.46 -26.23
CA ALA A 217 12.16 14.67 -25.41
C ALA A 217 11.89 14.35 -23.93
N ALA A 218 10.95 13.44 -23.64
CA ALA A 218 10.60 13.05 -22.28
C ALA A 218 11.74 12.29 -21.58
N TRP A 219 12.41 11.39 -22.29
CA TRP A 219 13.53 10.61 -21.74
C TRP A 219 14.89 11.31 -21.80
N GLY A 220 14.98 12.48 -22.45
CA GLY A 220 16.23 13.21 -22.57
C GLY A 220 17.32 12.44 -23.34
N THR A 221 16.95 11.73 -24.39
CA THR A 221 17.82 10.75 -25.07
C THR A 221 19.01 11.36 -25.85
N ALA A 222 19.10 12.69 -25.92
CA ALA A 222 20.32 13.36 -26.39
C ALA A 222 21.50 13.14 -25.46
N PHE A 223 21.26 12.86 -24.16
CA PHE A 223 22.28 12.50 -23.19
C PHE A 223 22.90 11.15 -23.59
N TRP A 224 24.22 11.12 -23.69
CA TRP A 224 25.01 9.98 -24.20
C TRP A 224 24.62 9.47 -25.59
N SER A 225 23.91 10.30 -26.38
CA SER A 225 23.51 9.97 -27.75
C SER A 225 22.63 8.70 -27.87
N ILE A 226 21.69 8.52 -26.92
CA ILE A 226 20.79 7.37 -26.84
C ILE A 226 19.57 7.51 -27.78
N ARG A 227 19.51 8.53 -28.62
CA ARG A 227 18.30 8.89 -29.42
C ARG A 227 17.74 7.72 -30.20
N TYR A 228 16.45 7.51 -30.08
CA TYR A 228 15.66 6.54 -30.87
C TYR A 228 15.07 7.20 -32.10
N PHE A 229 14.94 6.42 -33.18
CA PHE A 229 14.36 6.82 -34.47
C PHE A 229 13.13 6.01 -34.85
N ASP A 230 12.95 4.83 -34.21
CA ASP A 230 11.78 3.98 -34.37
C ASP A 230 11.43 3.30 -33.05
N TRP A 231 10.18 2.82 -32.94
CA TRP A 231 9.65 2.18 -31.73
C TRP A 231 10.29 0.81 -31.48
N ASP A 232 10.70 0.08 -32.51
CA ASP A 232 11.37 -1.23 -32.41
C ASP A 232 12.79 -1.15 -31.84
N GLN A 233 13.39 0.04 -31.83
CA GLN A 233 14.70 0.30 -31.24
C GLN A 233 14.65 0.40 -29.72
N ILE A 234 13.46 0.67 -29.13
CA ILE A 234 13.29 0.81 -27.69
C ILE A 234 13.51 -0.53 -27.02
N ARG A 235 14.32 -0.54 -25.96
CA ARG A 235 14.56 -1.70 -25.09
C ARG A 235 14.02 -1.43 -23.70
N ILE A 236 13.57 -2.49 -23.02
CA ILE A 236 13.36 -2.45 -21.59
C ILE A 236 14.69 -2.07 -20.91
N PRO A 237 14.70 -1.03 -20.06
CA PRO A 237 15.94 -0.60 -19.39
C PRO A 237 16.43 -1.67 -18.41
N ASN A 238 17.54 -2.31 -18.73
CA ASN A 238 18.12 -3.38 -17.94
C ASN A 238 19.51 -3.01 -17.42
N GLY A 239 19.63 -2.68 -16.13
CA GLY A 239 20.91 -2.30 -15.53
C GLY A 239 21.95 -3.42 -15.47
N LYS A 240 21.57 -4.69 -15.69
CA LYS A 240 22.51 -5.81 -15.76
C LYS A 240 23.21 -5.93 -17.09
N GLU A 241 22.61 -5.38 -18.14
CA GLU A 241 23.16 -5.42 -19.51
C GLU A 241 23.97 -4.17 -19.86
N LEU A 242 23.96 -3.14 -19.00
CA LEU A 242 24.60 -1.86 -19.23
C LEU A 242 25.87 -1.70 -18.41
N ILE A 243 26.90 -1.06 -18.97
CA ILE A 243 28.12 -0.71 -18.24
C ILE A 243 27.87 0.39 -17.20
N ALA A 244 26.96 1.34 -17.55
CA ALA A 244 26.53 2.42 -16.68
C ALA A 244 25.04 2.29 -16.33
N GLN A 245 24.56 3.18 -15.48
CA GLN A 245 23.15 3.19 -15.09
C GLN A 245 22.25 3.48 -16.30
N PRO A 246 21.10 2.80 -16.41
CA PRO A 246 20.08 3.11 -17.43
C PRO A 246 19.50 4.51 -17.22
N SER A 247 18.86 5.05 -18.27
CA SER A 247 18.11 6.30 -18.16
C SER A 247 17.06 6.22 -17.06
N PRO A 248 17.07 7.09 -16.04
CA PRO A 248 16.09 7.07 -14.95
C PRO A 248 14.66 7.29 -15.46
N HIS A 249 14.50 8.06 -16.53
CA HIS A 249 13.20 8.31 -17.16
C HIS A 249 12.62 7.04 -17.79
N ALA A 250 13.46 6.26 -18.48
CA ALA A 250 13.07 4.99 -19.07
C ALA A 250 12.76 3.94 -17.95
N VAL A 251 13.55 3.93 -16.87
CA VAL A 251 13.31 3.05 -15.73
C VAL A 251 11.99 3.37 -15.03
N LEU A 252 11.69 4.65 -14.82
CA LEU A 252 10.40 5.06 -14.24
C LEU A 252 9.24 4.61 -15.13
N ASP A 253 9.36 4.77 -16.44
CA ASP A 253 8.32 4.32 -17.37
C ASP A 253 8.20 2.79 -17.43
N PHE A 254 9.28 2.06 -17.28
CA PHE A 254 9.21 0.60 -17.21
C PHE A 254 8.52 0.12 -15.91
N LYS A 255 8.73 0.79 -14.79
CA LYS A 255 7.99 0.50 -13.55
C LYS A 255 6.49 0.81 -13.68
N ARG A 256 6.13 1.92 -14.31
CA ARG A 256 4.74 2.25 -14.67
C ARG A 256 4.11 1.19 -15.57
N PHE A 257 4.83 0.78 -16.60
CA PHE A 257 4.39 -0.30 -17.49
C PHE A 257 4.15 -1.61 -16.74
N SER A 258 5.06 -2.01 -15.84
CA SER A 258 4.89 -3.23 -15.04
C SER A 258 3.62 -3.18 -14.18
N ALA A 259 3.36 -2.04 -13.54
CA ALA A 259 2.14 -1.85 -12.76
C ALA A 259 0.87 -1.86 -13.63
N ASP A 260 0.90 -1.27 -14.81
CA ASP A 260 -0.21 -1.29 -15.77
C ASP A 260 -0.48 -2.71 -16.30
N GLU A 261 0.57 -3.52 -16.53
CA GLU A 261 0.43 -4.94 -16.93
C GLU A 261 -0.26 -5.78 -15.84
N CYS A 262 0.12 -5.58 -14.58
CA CYS A 262 -0.54 -6.21 -13.44
C CYS A 262 -2.03 -5.85 -13.39
N ASN A 263 -2.35 -4.55 -13.45
CA ASN A 263 -3.72 -4.06 -13.44
C ASN A 263 -4.55 -4.61 -14.61
N ASP A 264 -3.99 -4.64 -15.83
CA ASP A 264 -4.66 -5.15 -17.01
C ASP A 264 -4.92 -6.68 -16.91
N PHE A 265 -3.97 -7.42 -16.36
CA PHE A 265 -4.10 -8.85 -16.10
C PHE A 265 -5.21 -9.17 -15.08
N LEU A 266 -5.28 -8.44 -13.99
CA LEU A 266 -6.34 -8.57 -12.98
C LEU A 266 -7.70 -8.12 -13.53
N THR A 267 -7.73 -7.02 -14.29
CA THR A 267 -8.94 -6.50 -14.92
C THR A 267 -9.52 -7.49 -15.93
N MET A 268 -8.69 -8.21 -16.67
CA MET A 268 -9.12 -9.29 -17.58
C MET A 268 -9.86 -10.39 -16.76
N GLN A 269 -9.27 -10.89 -15.69
CA GLN A 269 -9.88 -11.91 -14.83
C GLN A 269 -11.21 -11.42 -14.22
N TYR A 270 -11.24 -10.18 -13.68
CA TYR A 270 -12.44 -9.55 -13.17
C TYR A 270 -13.58 -9.53 -14.18
N LYS A 271 -13.31 -9.06 -15.41
CA LYS A 271 -14.32 -8.97 -16.48
C LYS A 271 -14.88 -10.33 -16.85
N ILE A 272 -14.06 -11.38 -16.81
CA ILE A 272 -14.50 -12.75 -17.11
C ILE A 272 -15.39 -13.27 -15.98
N LEU A 273 -14.93 -13.23 -14.74
CA LEU A 273 -15.70 -13.72 -13.58
C LEU A 273 -17.04 -13.01 -13.46
N ARG A 274 -17.07 -11.69 -13.60
CA ARG A 274 -18.29 -10.89 -13.43
C ARG A 274 -19.40 -11.22 -14.42
N LYS A 275 -19.09 -11.88 -15.55
CA LYS A 275 -20.10 -12.37 -16.50
C LYS A 275 -20.91 -13.55 -15.94
N TYR A 276 -20.35 -14.31 -15.01
CA TYR A 276 -20.91 -15.60 -14.58
C TYR A 276 -21.37 -15.59 -13.14
N ILE A 277 -20.60 -14.98 -12.22
CA ILE A 277 -20.85 -15.05 -10.79
C ILE A 277 -22.01 -14.16 -10.34
N ASN A 278 -22.59 -14.49 -9.19
CA ASN A 278 -23.68 -13.73 -8.60
C ASN A 278 -23.26 -12.29 -8.27
N PRO A 279 -24.04 -11.25 -8.60
CA PRO A 279 -23.73 -9.86 -8.27
C PRO A 279 -23.51 -9.57 -6.77
N ASN A 280 -24.01 -10.42 -5.89
CA ASN A 280 -23.80 -10.31 -4.44
C ASN A 280 -22.47 -10.91 -3.96
N GLN A 281 -21.73 -11.60 -4.83
CA GLN A 281 -20.36 -12.04 -4.56
C GLN A 281 -19.40 -10.93 -4.97
N TRP A 282 -18.51 -10.57 -4.06
CA TRP A 282 -17.48 -9.56 -4.32
C TRP A 282 -16.24 -10.17 -4.98
N ILE A 283 -15.47 -9.33 -5.65
CA ILE A 283 -14.18 -9.69 -6.24
C ILE A 283 -13.10 -8.75 -5.71
N THR A 284 -12.03 -9.30 -5.19
CA THR A 284 -10.85 -8.58 -4.68
C THR A 284 -9.54 -9.26 -5.13
N THR A 285 -8.42 -8.70 -4.72
CA THR A 285 -7.10 -9.33 -4.65
C THR A 285 -6.40 -8.87 -3.39
N ASN A 286 -5.40 -9.61 -2.93
CA ASN A 286 -4.55 -9.22 -1.81
C ASN A 286 -3.24 -8.60 -2.31
N LEU A 287 -2.91 -7.41 -1.83
CA LEU A 287 -1.68 -6.71 -2.20
C LEU A 287 -0.77 -6.55 -0.98
N MET A 288 0.51 -6.47 -1.23
CA MET A 288 1.48 -6.11 -0.21
C MET A 288 1.94 -4.66 -0.43
N PRO A 289 1.84 -3.78 0.59
CA PRO A 289 2.33 -2.40 0.47
C PRO A 289 3.85 -2.32 0.18
N GLU A 290 4.57 -3.39 0.49
CA GLU A 290 6.00 -3.51 0.30
C GLU A 290 6.42 -3.76 -1.15
N HIS A 291 5.55 -4.34 -1.97
CA HIS A 291 5.83 -4.62 -3.38
C HIS A 291 6.08 -3.34 -4.17
N VAL A 292 7.11 -3.35 -4.99
CA VAL A 292 7.60 -2.17 -5.73
C VAL A 292 7.32 -2.24 -7.23
N ASP A 293 6.86 -3.37 -7.72
CA ASP A 293 6.58 -3.64 -9.13
C ASP A 293 5.11 -3.47 -9.50
N VAL A 294 4.27 -3.09 -8.54
CA VAL A 294 2.83 -2.82 -8.72
C VAL A 294 2.44 -1.49 -8.09
N ASP A 295 1.42 -0.87 -8.61
CA ASP A 295 0.78 0.30 -8.01
C ASP A 295 -0.66 -0.02 -7.62
N PRO A 296 -0.95 -0.17 -6.33
CA PRO A 296 -2.31 -0.45 -5.85
C PRO A 296 -3.34 0.59 -6.30
N SER A 297 -2.94 1.83 -6.54
CA SER A 297 -3.84 2.90 -6.99
C SER A 297 -4.33 2.73 -8.43
N HIS A 298 -3.63 1.97 -9.25
CA HIS A 298 -4.01 1.63 -10.62
C HIS A 298 -4.98 0.45 -10.70
N ILE A 299 -5.14 -0.33 -9.63
CA ILE A 299 -6.06 -1.49 -9.61
C ILE A 299 -7.50 -1.02 -9.41
N THR A 300 -8.13 -0.59 -10.48
CA THR A 300 -9.43 0.10 -10.45
C THR A 300 -10.64 -0.79 -10.77
N GLY A 301 -10.39 -2.00 -11.29
CA GLY A 301 -11.44 -2.90 -11.77
C GLY A 301 -12.08 -3.78 -10.70
N LEU A 302 -11.62 -3.76 -9.44
CA LEU A 302 -12.10 -4.60 -8.36
C LEU A 302 -13.22 -3.94 -7.54
N ASP A 303 -14.03 -4.74 -6.83
CA ASP A 303 -15.04 -4.18 -5.93
C ASP A 303 -14.39 -3.44 -4.75
N PHE A 304 -13.29 -3.97 -4.23
CA PHE A 304 -12.39 -3.35 -3.26
C PHE A 304 -11.03 -4.06 -3.29
N VAL A 305 -10.06 -3.51 -2.58
CA VAL A 305 -8.71 -4.09 -2.48
C VAL A 305 -8.47 -4.54 -1.04
N THR A 306 -7.87 -5.71 -0.90
CA THR A 306 -7.42 -6.27 0.38
C THR A 306 -5.90 -6.30 0.44
N TYR A 307 -5.36 -6.66 1.60
CA TYR A 307 -3.91 -6.69 1.75
C TYR A 307 -3.43 -7.92 2.54
N THR A 308 -2.17 -8.25 2.31
CA THR A 308 -1.39 -9.21 3.08
C THR A 308 -0.48 -8.49 4.05
N LYS A 309 -0.32 -9.03 5.28
CA LYS A 309 0.58 -8.44 6.27
C LYS A 309 1.28 -9.47 7.14
N TYR A 310 2.60 -9.41 7.07
CA TYR A 310 3.53 -10.16 7.92
C TYR A 310 4.44 -9.16 8.65
N LEU A 311 4.31 -9.08 9.97
CA LEU A 311 4.95 -8.04 10.78
C LEU A 311 6.26 -8.52 11.43
N VAL A 312 6.39 -9.83 11.67
CA VAL A 312 7.52 -10.43 12.36
C VAL A 312 8.19 -11.45 11.45
N ALA A 313 9.05 -10.94 10.58
CA ALA A 313 9.82 -11.72 9.60
C ALA A 313 11.28 -11.23 9.48
N GLY A 314 11.77 -10.50 10.48
CA GLY A 314 13.17 -10.04 10.55
C GLY A 314 13.50 -8.82 9.69
N TYR A 315 12.51 -8.13 9.14
CA TYR A 315 12.70 -6.91 8.35
C TYR A 315 12.52 -5.63 9.17
N ASP A 316 11.72 -5.68 10.22
CA ASP A 316 11.42 -4.53 11.09
C ASP A 316 11.99 -4.77 12.48
N LYS A 317 12.61 -3.74 13.05
CA LYS A 317 13.14 -3.79 14.43
C LYS A 317 12.04 -3.55 15.47
N GLY A 318 10.94 -2.92 15.07
CA GLY A 318 9.90 -2.46 15.98
C GLY A 318 10.42 -1.48 17.02
N ILE A 319 9.75 -1.40 18.17
CA ILE A 319 10.06 -0.44 19.25
C ILE A 319 10.63 -1.19 20.45
N GLY A 320 11.76 -0.70 20.93
CA GLY A 320 12.47 -1.29 22.07
C GLY A 320 13.17 -2.62 21.79
N PRO A 321 13.80 -3.24 22.81
CA PRO A 321 14.64 -4.43 22.62
C PRO A 321 13.91 -5.67 22.09
N GLN A 322 12.60 -5.79 22.31
CA GLN A 322 11.78 -6.90 21.83
C GLN A 322 10.87 -6.52 20.66
N GLY A 323 11.02 -5.32 20.10
CA GLY A 323 10.19 -4.81 19.01
C GLY A 323 10.19 -5.71 17.78
N PHE A 324 11.32 -6.34 17.48
CA PHE A 324 11.45 -7.30 16.36
C PHE A 324 10.52 -8.53 16.46
N ARG A 325 9.89 -8.77 17.64
CA ARG A 325 8.88 -9.80 17.88
C ARG A 325 7.46 -9.28 17.87
N MET A 326 7.28 -7.98 17.68
CA MET A 326 5.97 -7.32 17.69
C MET A 326 5.66 -6.64 16.36
N GLY A 327 6.69 -6.26 15.60
CA GLY A 327 6.56 -5.45 14.38
C GLY A 327 6.33 -3.97 14.69
N SER A 328 6.13 -3.17 13.63
CA SER A 328 5.87 -1.74 13.75
C SER A 328 4.37 -1.43 13.69
N PRO A 329 3.87 -0.51 14.53
CA PRO A 329 2.50 -0.04 14.45
C PRO A 329 2.19 0.65 13.12
N THR A 330 3.18 1.30 12.51
CA THR A 330 3.00 1.96 11.21
C THR A 330 2.84 0.97 10.06
N SER A 331 3.33 -0.25 10.20
CA SER A 331 3.25 -1.29 9.16
C SER A 331 1.79 -1.69 8.87
N ILE A 332 1.05 -2.09 9.89
CA ILE A 332 -0.38 -2.42 9.74
C ILE A 332 -1.24 -1.16 9.63
N GLY A 333 -0.84 -0.07 10.31
CA GLY A 333 -1.52 1.23 10.22
C GLY A 333 -1.54 1.77 8.80
N PHE A 334 -0.39 1.79 8.12
CA PHE A 334 -0.30 2.20 6.72
C PHE A 334 -1.23 1.35 5.83
N ALA A 335 -1.17 0.03 5.95
CA ALA A 335 -2.01 -0.86 5.14
C ALA A 335 -3.51 -0.61 5.38
N ASN A 336 -3.95 -0.50 6.64
CA ASN A 336 -5.32 -0.14 6.98
C ASN A 336 -5.78 1.15 6.29
N ASP A 337 -4.97 2.20 6.43
CA ASP A 337 -5.34 3.56 6.02
C ASP A 337 -5.24 3.76 4.51
N PHE A 338 -4.32 3.04 3.86
CA PHE A 338 -4.13 3.09 2.41
C PHE A 338 -5.20 2.30 1.66
N PHE A 339 -5.35 1.01 1.96
CA PHE A 339 -6.29 0.16 1.21
C PHE A 339 -7.76 0.54 1.44
N ARG A 340 -8.12 1.00 2.65
CA ARG A 340 -9.45 1.55 2.91
C ARG A 340 -9.77 2.78 2.06
N SER A 341 -8.77 3.58 1.70
CA SER A 341 -8.97 4.84 0.98
C SER A 341 -9.44 4.66 -0.47
N PHE A 342 -9.27 3.49 -1.07
CA PHE A 342 -9.67 3.26 -2.46
C PHE A 342 -11.20 3.19 -2.62
N ASN A 343 -11.86 2.29 -1.90
CA ASN A 343 -13.28 2.02 -2.07
C ASN A 343 -14.09 2.09 -0.74
N GLY A 344 -13.50 2.67 0.31
CA GLY A 344 -14.12 2.80 1.63
C GLY A 344 -14.13 1.51 2.46
N VAL A 345 -13.76 0.39 1.87
CA VAL A 345 -13.74 -0.95 2.47
C VAL A 345 -12.40 -1.62 2.21
N THR A 346 -11.92 -2.34 3.19
CA THR A 346 -10.78 -3.26 3.05
C THR A 346 -10.89 -4.43 4.02
N GLY A 347 -10.05 -5.44 3.85
CA GLY A 347 -9.86 -6.58 4.74
C GLY A 347 -8.42 -7.03 4.72
N VAL A 348 -7.99 -7.70 5.78
CA VAL A 348 -6.71 -8.41 5.78
C VAL A 348 -6.96 -9.78 5.17
N MET A 349 -6.48 -10.00 3.95
CA MET A 349 -6.65 -11.30 3.29
C MET A 349 -5.64 -12.32 3.84
N GLU A 350 -4.41 -11.88 4.14
CA GLU A 350 -3.45 -12.72 4.85
C GLU A 350 -2.87 -11.98 6.05
N LEU A 351 -3.13 -12.49 7.23
CA LEU A 351 -2.46 -12.04 8.44
C LEU A 351 -1.56 -13.15 8.98
N GLN A 352 -0.37 -12.77 9.39
CA GLN A 352 0.61 -13.67 10.01
C GLN A 352 0.00 -14.43 11.20
N PRO A 353 0.01 -15.79 11.19
CA PRO A 353 -0.62 -16.59 12.26
C PRO A 353 0.32 -16.83 13.44
N GLY A 354 1.60 -16.56 13.28
CA GLY A 354 2.64 -16.88 14.24
C GLY A 354 4.02 -16.80 13.59
N GLN A 355 4.90 -17.77 13.87
CA GLN A 355 6.21 -17.85 13.24
C GLN A 355 6.06 -18.17 11.73
N VAL A 356 6.82 -17.46 10.91
CA VAL A 356 6.99 -17.77 9.48
C VAL A 356 8.33 -18.47 9.23
N ASN A 357 8.63 -18.84 7.97
CA ASN A 357 9.87 -19.53 7.63
C ASN A 357 10.68 -18.88 6.50
N TRP A 358 10.13 -17.86 5.86
CA TRP A 358 10.67 -17.23 4.66
C TRP A 358 11.28 -15.83 4.93
N GLY A 359 11.16 -15.34 6.16
CA GLY A 359 11.70 -14.03 6.52
C GLY A 359 13.24 -14.01 6.61
N LYS A 360 13.79 -12.82 6.74
CA LYS A 360 15.25 -12.62 6.93
C LYS A 360 15.79 -13.38 8.14
N PHE A 361 15.03 -13.41 9.22
CA PHE A 361 15.08 -14.38 10.32
C PHE A 361 13.67 -14.46 10.92
N ASN A 362 13.32 -15.60 11.52
CA ASN A 362 11.94 -15.94 11.82
C ASN A 362 11.71 -16.14 13.32
N PRO A 363 11.62 -15.07 14.11
CA PRO A 363 11.40 -15.18 15.53
C PRO A 363 9.96 -15.53 15.86
N GLN A 364 9.74 -16.14 17.02
CA GLN A 364 8.39 -16.27 17.56
C GLN A 364 7.85 -14.89 17.94
N PRO A 365 6.61 -14.53 17.56
CA PRO A 365 5.94 -13.36 18.08
C PRO A 365 5.82 -13.42 19.62
N THR A 366 5.91 -12.28 20.28
CA THR A 366 5.64 -12.17 21.71
C THR A 366 4.19 -12.59 22.01
N PRO A 367 3.90 -13.29 23.15
CA PRO A 367 2.52 -13.62 23.50
C PRO A 367 1.62 -12.39 23.57
N GLY A 368 0.43 -12.47 22.99
CA GLY A 368 -0.53 -11.38 22.88
C GLY A 368 -0.42 -10.56 21.61
N VAL A 369 0.69 -10.66 20.87
CA VAL A 369 0.96 -9.85 19.69
C VAL A 369 0.01 -10.17 18.53
N VAL A 370 -0.30 -11.44 18.28
CA VAL A 370 -1.23 -11.82 17.22
C VAL A 370 -2.63 -11.28 17.52
N ARG A 371 -3.07 -11.39 18.78
CA ARG A 371 -4.31 -10.77 19.26
C ARG A 371 -4.29 -9.26 19.05
N MET A 372 -3.20 -8.60 19.39
CA MET A 372 -3.01 -7.15 19.22
C MET A 372 -3.12 -6.73 17.75
N TRP A 373 -2.52 -7.48 16.80
CA TRP A 373 -2.62 -7.18 15.38
C TRP A 373 -4.04 -7.24 14.86
N ILE A 374 -4.81 -8.26 15.26
CA ILE A 374 -6.21 -8.42 14.87
C ILE A 374 -7.06 -7.24 15.39
N TRP A 375 -6.83 -6.83 16.63
CA TRP A 375 -7.52 -5.66 17.19
C TRP A 375 -7.09 -4.34 16.54
N HIS A 376 -5.84 -4.20 16.13
CA HIS A 376 -5.40 -3.05 15.34
C HIS A 376 -6.03 -3.05 13.94
N ALA A 377 -6.14 -4.21 13.28
CA ALA A 377 -6.88 -4.35 12.03
C ALA A 377 -8.36 -3.99 12.21
N PHE A 378 -8.99 -4.44 13.32
CA PHE A 378 -10.34 -4.02 13.67
C PHE A 378 -10.44 -2.50 13.80
N ALA A 379 -9.59 -1.88 14.59
CA ALA A 379 -9.58 -0.43 14.79
C ALA A 379 -9.41 0.34 13.48
N GLY A 380 -8.59 -0.16 12.56
CA GLY A 380 -8.36 0.38 11.23
C GLY A 380 -9.53 0.23 10.25
N GLY A 381 -10.65 -0.38 10.64
CA GLY A 381 -11.86 -0.46 9.81
C GLY A 381 -11.97 -1.68 8.91
N ASN A 382 -11.09 -2.68 9.06
CA ASN A 382 -11.16 -3.91 8.27
C ASN A 382 -12.49 -4.66 8.48
N LYS A 383 -13.08 -5.14 7.40
CA LYS A 383 -14.34 -5.90 7.44
C LYS A 383 -14.10 -7.38 7.79
N PHE A 384 -12.95 -7.89 7.48
CA PHE A 384 -12.54 -9.25 7.85
C PHE A 384 -11.03 -9.35 8.04
N VAL A 385 -10.64 -10.42 8.73
CA VAL A 385 -9.26 -10.88 8.85
C VAL A 385 -9.21 -12.37 8.50
N CYS A 386 -8.43 -12.71 7.48
CA CYS A 386 -8.11 -14.07 7.12
C CYS A 386 -6.65 -14.35 7.49
N ASN A 387 -6.38 -15.44 8.17
CA ASN A 387 -5.02 -15.82 8.46
C ASN A 387 -4.46 -16.82 7.46
N TYR A 388 -3.20 -16.76 7.20
CA TYR A 388 -2.46 -17.75 6.44
C TYR A 388 -1.60 -18.55 7.40
N ARG A 389 -1.94 -19.81 7.79
CA ARG A 389 -3.02 -20.69 7.32
C ARG A 389 -3.65 -21.46 8.49
N PHE A 390 -4.74 -22.22 8.24
CA PHE A 390 -5.44 -22.96 9.29
C PHE A 390 -4.58 -24.07 9.91
N LYS A 391 -4.00 -24.93 9.09
CA LYS A 391 -3.19 -26.07 9.55
C LYS A 391 -1.74 -25.94 9.09
N GLN A 392 -0.79 -26.14 9.98
CA GLN A 392 0.63 -26.07 9.65
C GLN A 392 0.99 -27.15 8.61
N PRO A 393 1.67 -26.80 7.50
CA PRO A 393 2.01 -27.77 6.47
C PRO A 393 3.05 -28.77 6.96
N LEU A 394 2.91 -30.02 6.50
CA LEU A 394 3.85 -31.10 6.81
C LEU A 394 4.90 -31.30 5.73
N VAL A 395 4.67 -30.73 4.55
CA VAL A 395 5.50 -30.87 3.35
C VAL A 395 5.61 -29.52 2.63
N GLY A 396 6.53 -29.42 1.69
CA GLY A 396 6.73 -28.23 0.85
C GLY A 396 7.65 -27.20 1.50
N GLY A 397 7.75 -26.04 0.86
CA GLY A 397 8.66 -24.96 1.26
C GLY A 397 8.31 -24.27 2.58
N GLU A 398 7.11 -24.49 3.11
CA GLU A 398 6.58 -23.75 4.26
C GLU A 398 6.35 -24.62 5.51
N GLN A 399 7.07 -25.70 5.67
CA GLN A 399 6.91 -26.63 6.82
C GLN A 399 7.02 -25.96 8.20
N TYR A 400 7.83 -24.90 8.31
CA TYR A 400 8.01 -24.13 9.54
C TYR A 400 7.09 -22.91 9.63
N HIS A 401 6.17 -22.73 8.68
CA HIS A 401 5.15 -21.70 8.75
C HIS A 401 4.01 -22.16 9.66
N TYR A 402 3.76 -21.43 10.75
CA TYR A 402 2.71 -21.78 11.70
C TYR A 402 1.32 -21.78 11.05
N GLY A 403 0.47 -22.70 11.54
CA GLY A 403 -0.95 -22.66 11.35
C GLY A 403 -1.68 -22.28 12.65
N ILE A 404 -2.97 -22.09 12.55
CA ILE A 404 -3.85 -22.01 13.73
C ILE A 404 -3.84 -23.34 14.48
N ILE A 405 -3.84 -24.44 13.73
CA ILE A 405 -3.69 -25.79 14.26
C ILE A 405 -2.28 -26.29 13.97
N SER A 406 -1.70 -26.93 14.97
CA SER A 406 -0.35 -27.48 14.95
C SER A 406 -0.24 -28.70 14.01
N THR A 407 0.96 -29.24 13.89
CA THR A 407 1.30 -30.37 13.01
C THR A 407 0.50 -31.66 13.30
N ASP A 408 -0.02 -31.83 14.53
CA ASP A 408 -0.87 -32.97 14.89
C ASP A 408 -2.30 -32.90 14.28
N GLY A 409 -2.66 -31.75 13.68
CA GLY A 409 -3.93 -31.50 13.01
C GLY A 409 -5.13 -31.29 13.93
N VAL A 410 -4.94 -31.20 15.24
CA VAL A 410 -6.03 -31.06 16.23
C VAL A 410 -5.76 -30.03 17.31
N THR A 411 -4.53 -29.86 17.75
CA THR A 411 -4.16 -28.94 18.84
C THR A 411 -3.96 -27.51 18.31
N PRO A 412 -4.64 -26.50 18.85
CA PRO A 412 -4.34 -25.12 18.52
C PRO A 412 -2.88 -24.81 18.79
N SER A 413 -2.24 -24.11 17.85
CA SER A 413 -0.92 -23.54 18.10
C SER A 413 -1.04 -22.41 19.12
N ARG A 414 0.08 -21.96 19.68
CA ARG A 414 0.12 -20.82 20.62
C ARG A 414 -0.57 -19.57 20.02
N SER A 415 -0.34 -19.29 18.76
CA SER A 415 -0.99 -18.17 18.07
C SER A 415 -2.43 -18.47 17.71
N GLY A 416 -2.75 -19.74 17.47
CA GLY A 416 -4.12 -20.22 17.28
C GLY A 416 -4.99 -19.97 18.50
N GLU A 417 -4.46 -20.14 19.71
CA GLU A 417 -5.15 -19.78 20.95
C GLU A 417 -5.47 -18.27 21.02
N GLU A 418 -4.60 -17.42 20.51
CA GLU A 418 -4.85 -15.97 20.43
C GLU A 418 -5.97 -15.63 19.44
N TYR A 419 -6.05 -16.31 18.27
CA TYR A 419 -7.18 -16.21 17.35
C TYR A 419 -8.50 -16.60 18.01
N ILE A 420 -8.52 -17.75 18.69
CA ILE A 420 -9.70 -18.23 19.42
C ILE A 420 -10.13 -17.21 20.47
N LYS A 421 -9.18 -16.63 21.19
CA LYS A 421 -9.44 -15.58 22.17
C LYS A 421 -10.10 -14.37 21.53
N VAL A 422 -9.58 -13.86 20.41
CA VAL A 422 -10.15 -12.68 19.70
C VAL A 422 -11.56 -12.98 19.19
N ILE A 423 -11.80 -14.16 18.63
CA ILE A 423 -13.14 -14.58 18.17
C ILE A 423 -14.15 -14.50 19.33
N ASN A 424 -13.77 -14.99 20.51
CA ASN A 424 -14.61 -14.93 21.70
C ASN A 424 -14.80 -13.51 22.23
N GLU A 425 -13.75 -12.68 22.18
CA GLU A 425 -13.81 -11.27 22.54
C GLU A 425 -14.78 -10.50 21.62
N LEU A 426 -14.69 -10.67 20.29
CA LEU A 426 -15.61 -10.06 19.33
C LEU A 426 -17.06 -10.49 19.58
N LYS A 427 -17.29 -11.79 19.83
CA LYS A 427 -18.63 -12.30 20.21
C LYS A 427 -19.15 -11.63 21.50
N SER A 428 -18.30 -11.42 22.49
CA SER A 428 -18.69 -10.85 23.78
C SER A 428 -19.12 -9.39 23.69
N ILE A 429 -18.52 -8.60 22.80
CA ILE A 429 -18.82 -7.18 22.60
C ILE A 429 -19.92 -6.93 21.55
N LYS A 430 -20.36 -7.94 20.80
CA LYS A 430 -21.36 -7.78 19.73
C LYS A 430 -22.65 -7.12 20.24
N LYS A 431 -23.07 -7.39 21.47
CA LYS A 431 -24.26 -6.78 22.10
C LYS A 431 -24.10 -5.27 22.37
N ASP A 432 -22.88 -4.79 22.48
CA ASP A 432 -22.54 -3.38 22.72
C ASP A 432 -22.28 -2.61 21.40
N TYR A 433 -22.33 -3.30 20.25
CA TYR A 433 -22.06 -2.73 18.94
C TYR A 433 -23.19 -1.83 18.44
N ASP A 434 -22.82 -0.65 17.95
CA ASP A 434 -23.73 0.28 17.29
C ASP A 434 -23.16 0.68 15.91
N PRO A 435 -23.68 0.10 14.82
CA PRO A 435 -23.22 0.43 13.47
C PRO A 435 -23.51 1.88 13.04
N ASN A 436 -24.35 2.60 13.79
CA ASN A 436 -24.70 3.99 13.55
C ASN A 436 -24.02 4.97 14.52
N ALA A 437 -23.12 4.48 15.36
CA ALA A 437 -22.36 5.31 16.28
C ALA A 437 -21.62 6.42 15.54
N LYS A 438 -21.73 7.64 16.04
CA LYS A 438 -21.09 8.81 15.43
C LYS A 438 -19.68 8.96 15.96
N LYS A 439 -18.74 9.17 15.05
CA LYS A 439 -17.35 9.46 15.38
C LYS A 439 -17.31 10.69 16.31
N PRO A 440 -16.62 10.63 17.47
CA PRO A 440 -16.50 11.76 18.39
C PRO A 440 -15.94 12.99 17.69
N ALA A 441 -16.56 14.16 17.89
CA ALA A 441 -16.23 15.38 17.16
C ALA A 441 -14.74 15.79 17.34
N ALA A 442 -14.22 15.69 18.55
CA ALA A 442 -12.81 16.00 18.83
C ALA A 442 -11.82 15.03 18.14
N TYR A 443 -12.23 13.76 17.92
CA TYR A 443 -11.43 12.79 17.18
C TYR A 443 -11.52 13.05 15.68
N ALA A 444 -12.71 13.32 15.17
CA ALA A 444 -12.92 13.66 13.76
C ALA A 444 -12.18 14.95 13.34
N ALA A 445 -12.15 15.95 14.22
CA ALA A 445 -11.44 17.22 13.96
C ALA A 445 -9.92 17.05 13.77
N ARG A 446 -9.33 15.96 14.25
CA ARG A 446 -7.90 15.64 14.11
C ARG A 446 -7.57 14.87 12.84
N GLN A 447 -8.55 14.54 12.02
CA GLN A 447 -8.33 13.70 10.84
C GLN A 447 -7.28 14.30 9.92
N ALA A 448 -6.30 13.48 9.51
CA ALA A 448 -5.24 13.87 8.62
C ALA A 448 -5.23 13.03 7.34
N ALA A 449 -4.65 13.58 6.29
CA ALA A 449 -4.28 12.81 5.10
C ALA A 449 -2.76 12.72 4.97
N ILE A 450 -2.27 11.58 4.49
CA ILE A 450 -0.92 11.44 3.95
C ILE A 450 -1.07 11.16 2.45
N LEU A 451 -0.41 11.97 1.61
CA LEU A 451 -0.37 11.70 0.18
C LEU A 451 0.66 10.61 -0.12
N TYR A 452 0.24 9.62 -0.88
CA TYR A 452 1.10 8.57 -1.43
C TYR A 452 1.06 8.63 -2.96
N ASN A 453 2.23 8.46 -3.58
CA ASN A 453 2.34 8.35 -5.01
C ASN A 453 3.47 7.37 -5.35
N ALA A 454 3.14 6.32 -6.11
CA ALA A 454 4.10 5.28 -6.47
C ALA A 454 5.24 5.80 -7.35
N ASP A 455 4.96 6.73 -8.26
CA ASP A 455 5.98 7.34 -9.12
C ASP A 455 7.09 8.03 -8.31
N ASN A 456 6.72 8.75 -7.24
CA ASN A 456 7.71 9.37 -6.34
C ASN A 456 8.57 8.32 -5.65
N ARG A 457 7.95 7.26 -5.09
CA ARG A 457 8.68 6.15 -4.50
C ARG A 457 9.65 5.50 -5.50
N TRP A 458 9.16 5.24 -6.71
CA TRP A 458 9.98 4.61 -7.75
C TRP A 458 11.14 5.47 -8.21
N GLU A 459 10.93 6.78 -8.36
CA GLU A 459 11.99 7.70 -8.78
C GLU A 459 13.05 7.89 -7.69
N GLU A 460 12.63 7.99 -6.45
CA GLU A 460 13.55 8.08 -5.32
C GLU A 460 14.38 6.81 -5.13
N ASP A 461 13.80 5.63 -5.39
CA ASP A 461 14.53 4.36 -5.43
C ASP A 461 15.51 4.29 -6.63
N ASN A 462 15.19 4.94 -7.77
CA ASN A 462 16.07 5.00 -8.93
C ASN A 462 17.27 5.93 -8.71
N GLN A 463 17.05 7.07 -8.03
CA GLN A 463 18.07 8.09 -7.78
C GLN A 463 18.08 8.51 -6.31
N PRO A 464 18.40 7.60 -5.38
CA PRO A 464 18.31 7.87 -3.95
C PRO A 464 19.36 8.87 -3.45
N GLN A 465 20.47 9.06 -4.16
CA GLN A 465 21.65 9.85 -3.84
C GLN A 465 22.44 9.34 -2.62
N THR A 466 21.82 8.54 -1.79
CA THR A 466 22.44 7.82 -0.66
C THR A 466 21.71 6.49 -0.45
N ASN A 467 22.44 5.45 -0.07
CA ASN A 467 21.86 4.14 0.27
C ASN A 467 21.12 4.13 1.62
N GLN A 468 21.15 5.23 2.37
CA GLN A 468 20.36 5.40 3.60
C GLN A 468 18.93 5.88 3.34
N TRP A 469 18.67 6.47 2.17
CA TRP A 469 17.33 6.96 1.85
C TRP A 469 16.34 5.81 1.65
N ASN A 470 15.18 5.94 2.28
CA ASN A 470 14.07 5.02 2.08
C ASN A 470 12.75 5.78 2.20
N PHE A 471 12.03 5.91 1.09
CA PHE A 471 10.75 6.62 1.01
C PHE A 471 9.73 6.14 2.06
N MET A 472 9.57 4.82 2.21
CA MET A 472 8.58 4.27 3.15
C MET A 472 8.96 4.51 4.61
N VAL A 473 10.25 4.51 4.94
CA VAL A 473 10.73 4.86 6.29
C VAL A 473 10.43 6.33 6.57
N HIS A 474 10.71 7.22 5.61
CA HIS A 474 10.41 8.65 5.72
C HIS A 474 8.91 8.90 5.90
N LEU A 475 8.05 8.34 5.06
CA LEU A 475 6.60 8.44 5.17
C LEU A 475 6.09 7.93 6.53
N ASN A 476 6.58 6.77 6.98
CA ASN A 476 6.14 6.13 8.21
C ASN A 476 6.52 6.93 9.47
N ARG A 477 7.53 7.82 9.43
CA ARG A 477 7.81 8.75 10.54
C ARG A 477 6.66 9.73 10.73
N TYR A 478 6.09 10.27 9.66
CA TYR A 478 4.92 11.15 9.71
C TYR A 478 3.66 10.39 10.15
N LEU A 479 3.45 9.18 9.64
CA LEU A 479 2.34 8.33 10.09
C LEU A 479 2.45 8.03 11.60
N GLY A 480 3.63 7.63 12.07
CA GLY A 480 3.87 7.37 13.48
C GLY A 480 3.69 8.61 14.35
N ALA A 481 4.09 9.78 13.87
CA ALA A 481 3.87 11.04 14.58
C ALA A 481 2.37 11.39 14.67
N LEU A 482 1.60 11.22 13.60
CA LEU A 482 0.14 11.41 13.61
C LEU A 482 -0.56 10.43 14.56
N GLN A 483 -0.13 9.15 14.57
CA GLN A 483 -0.64 8.15 15.51
C GLN A 483 -0.37 8.57 16.97
N GLN A 484 0.83 9.07 17.28
CA GLN A 484 1.15 9.57 18.63
C GLN A 484 0.31 10.80 19.01
N LEU A 485 -0.12 11.60 18.04
CA LEU A 485 -1.04 12.73 18.26
C LEU A 485 -2.52 12.29 18.32
N GLY A 486 -2.80 11.00 18.19
CA GLY A 486 -4.14 10.42 18.22
C GLY A 486 -5.02 10.90 17.07
N ALA A 487 -4.42 11.18 15.91
CA ALA A 487 -5.12 11.56 14.70
C ALA A 487 -5.60 10.31 13.93
N PRO A 488 -6.85 10.26 13.50
CA PRO A 488 -7.24 9.31 12.46
C PRO A 488 -6.57 9.72 11.14
N VAL A 489 -6.05 8.75 10.41
CA VAL A 489 -5.30 8.99 9.17
C VAL A 489 -5.97 8.27 8.01
N ASP A 490 -5.99 8.90 6.84
CA ASP A 490 -6.19 8.24 5.55
C ASP A 490 -4.92 8.45 4.71
N VAL A 491 -4.38 7.38 4.15
CA VAL A 491 -3.34 7.47 3.13
C VAL A 491 -4.02 7.49 1.78
N ILE A 492 -3.87 8.59 1.04
CA ILE A 492 -4.63 8.83 -0.19
C ILE A 492 -3.72 9.16 -1.36
N THR A 493 -4.19 8.92 -2.57
CA THR A 493 -3.53 9.36 -3.80
C THR A 493 -3.94 10.78 -4.17
N GLU A 494 -3.14 11.45 -5.00
CA GLU A 494 -3.32 12.86 -5.33
C GLU A 494 -4.59 13.17 -6.15
N ASP A 495 -5.22 12.18 -6.78
CA ASP A 495 -6.48 12.30 -7.51
C ASP A 495 -7.69 12.47 -6.58
N LYS A 496 -7.57 12.06 -5.32
CA LYS A 496 -8.65 12.17 -4.33
C LYS A 496 -8.89 13.61 -3.90
N ASP A 497 -10.10 13.88 -3.42
CA ASP A 497 -10.44 15.14 -2.79
C ASP A 497 -9.82 15.20 -1.39
N PHE A 498 -8.84 16.08 -1.22
CA PHE A 498 -8.20 16.32 0.06
C PHE A 498 -8.73 17.55 0.80
N SER A 499 -9.71 18.28 0.26
CA SER A 499 -10.28 19.48 0.88
C SER A 499 -10.97 19.22 2.23
N LYS A 500 -11.39 17.98 2.47
CA LYS A 500 -12.05 17.55 3.72
C LYS A 500 -11.09 17.33 4.90
N TYR A 501 -9.78 17.32 4.66
CA TYR A 501 -8.80 17.07 5.73
C TYR A 501 -8.28 18.39 6.27
N PRO A 502 -8.33 18.64 7.60
CA PRO A 502 -7.74 19.84 8.17
C PRO A 502 -6.21 19.86 8.06
N VAL A 503 -5.56 18.70 8.14
CA VAL A 503 -4.10 18.56 8.02
C VAL A 503 -3.78 17.56 6.92
N MET A 504 -2.82 17.88 6.06
CA MET A 504 -2.32 17.02 5.01
C MET A 504 -0.80 17.03 4.99
N VAL A 505 -0.20 15.85 4.91
CA VAL A 505 1.24 15.66 4.75
C VAL A 505 1.50 15.08 3.35
N ALA A 506 2.43 15.68 2.61
CA ALA A 506 2.93 15.16 1.35
C ALA A 506 4.42 14.81 1.50
N PRO A 507 4.76 13.59 1.96
CA PRO A 507 6.13 13.20 2.22
C PRO A 507 6.91 13.05 0.92
N SER A 508 8.07 13.72 0.83
CA SER A 508 9.03 13.57 -0.27
C SER A 508 8.38 13.55 -1.66
N TYR A 509 7.62 14.61 -1.97
CA TYR A 509 6.85 14.69 -3.22
C TYR A 509 7.72 15.27 -4.35
N GLU A 510 8.70 14.48 -4.81
CA GLU A 510 9.74 14.89 -5.77
C GLU A 510 9.17 15.27 -7.14
N LEU A 511 8.25 14.44 -7.64
CA LEU A 511 7.62 14.62 -8.94
C LEU A 511 6.31 15.40 -8.84
N LEU A 512 6.25 16.58 -9.46
CA LEU A 512 5.02 17.36 -9.47
C LEU A 512 4.81 18.10 -10.80
N ASP A 513 3.67 18.74 -10.91
CA ASP A 513 3.29 19.63 -11.99
C ASP A 513 2.59 20.89 -11.45
N ALA A 514 2.38 21.85 -12.33
CA ALA A 514 1.73 23.12 -11.98
C ALA A 514 0.29 22.93 -11.46
N ASN A 515 -0.43 21.89 -11.93
CA ASN A 515 -1.80 21.62 -11.48
C ASN A 515 -1.83 21.18 -10.00
N LEU A 516 -0.93 20.28 -9.60
CA LEU A 516 -0.85 19.84 -8.20
C LEU A 516 -0.46 21.00 -7.28
N VAL A 517 0.51 21.83 -7.67
CA VAL A 517 0.91 23.04 -6.91
C VAL A 517 -0.27 24.00 -6.77
N ALA A 518 -1.07 24.20 -7.82
CA ALA A 518 -2.26 25.05 -7.77
C ALA A 518 -3.35 24.46 -6.83
N ARG A 519 -3.58 23.17 -6.86
CA ARG A 519 -4.51 22.46 -5.95
C ARG A 519 -4.07 22.58 -4.50
N TRP A 520 -2.78 22.38 -4.20
CA TRP A 520 -2.21 22.60 -2.87
C TRP A 520 -2.36 24.05 -2.41
N THR A 521 -2.06 24.99 -3.29
CA THR A 521 -2.23 26.41 -2.98
C THR A 521 -3.67 26.75 -2.61
N LYS A 522 -4.63 26.27 -3.41
CA LYS A 522 -6.06 26.46 -3.13
C LYS A 522 -6.48 25.81 -1.83
N TYR A 523 -6.07 24.56 -1.57
CA TYR A 523 -6.36 23.85 -0.33
C TYR A 523 -5.94 24.68 0.90
N VAL A 524 -4.74 25.22 0.86
CA VAL A 524 -4.21 26.04 1.98
C VAL A 524 -4.95 27.38 2.08
N GLN A 525 -5.22 28.04 0.95
CA GLN A 525 -5.97 29.30 0.96
C GLN A 525 -7.37 29.15 1.55
N ASP A 526 -8.00 28.00 1.33
CA ASP A 526 -9.34 27.68 1.84
C ASP A 526 -9.34 27.30 3.35
N GLY A 527 -8.18 27.02 3.95
CA GLY A 527 -8.05 26.75 5.38
C GLY A 527 -7.36 25.45 5.76
N GLY A 528 -6.88 24.69 4.78
CA GLY A 528 -6.11 23.47 5.03
C GLY A 528 -4.68 23.77 5.52
N HIS A 529 -4.10 22.85 6.27
CA HIS A 529 -2.73 22.92 6.76
C HIS A 529 -1.87 21.85 6.07
N LEU A 530 -0.99 22.32 5.18
CA LEU A 530 -0.14 21.45 4.34
C LEU A 530 1.26 21.34 4.94
N VAL A 531 1.74 20.11 5.08
CA VAL A 531 3.13 19.80 5.43
C VAL A 531 3.80 19.17 4.22
N LEU A 532 4.77 19.87 3.64
CA LEU A 532 5.68 19.36 2.61
C LEU A 532 7.00 18.99 3.25
N THR A 533 7.70 18.04 2.67
CA THR A 533 8.95 17.57 3.26
C THR A 533 10.10 17.60 2.25
N THR A 534 11.27 17.26 2.72
CA THR A 534 12.50 17.18 1.91
C THR A 534 12.26 16.52 0.55
N ARG A 535 13.07 16.86 -0.45
CA ARG A 535 13.01 16.42 -1.84
C ARG A 535 11.79 16.91 -2.64
N THR A 536 10.81 17.56 -2.03
CA THR A 536 9.58 17.99 -2.74
C THR A 536 9.88 19.00 -3.86
N GLY A 537 9.33 18.74 -5.05
CA GLY A 537 9.31 19.69 -6.17
C GLY A 537 10.56 19.74 -7.04
N GLN A 538 11.46 18.79 -6.91
CA GLN A 538 12.73 18.80 -7.65
C GLN A 538 12.56 18.52 -9.15
N LYS A 539 11.58 17.67 -9.52
CA LYS A 539 11.41 17.13 -10.86
C LYS A 539 9.98 17.26 -11.38
N ASN A 540 9.84 17.23 -12.69
CA ASN A 540 8.54 17.13 -13.35
C ASN A 540 8.08 15.64 -13.42
N ARG A 541 6.87 15.38 -13.97
CA ARG A 541 6.27 14.04 -14.07
C ARG A 541 7.06 13.04 -14.91
N ASN A 542 8.04 13.48 -15.69
CA ASN A 542 8.95 12.60 -16.43
C ASN A 542 10.32 12.48 -15.72
N ALA A 543 10.37 12.74 -14.42
CA ALA A 543 11.59 12.70 -13.62
C ALA A 543 12.73 13.64 -14.11
N LYS A 544 12.41 14.67 -14.90
CA LYS A 544 13.38 15.69 -15.31
C LYS A 544 13.44 16.80 -14.28
N LEU A 545 14.65 17.21 -13.91
CA LEU A 545 14.87 18.43 -13.14
C LEU A 545 14.29 19.63 -13.91
N TRP A 546 13.78 20.58 -13.16
CA TRP A 546 13.30 21.83 -13.73
C TRP A 546 14.48 22.68 -14.22
N GLU A 547 14.35 23.33 -15.37
CA GLU A 547 15.26 24.37 -15.85
C GLU A 547 14.99 25.68 -15.09
N MET A 548 15.13 25.61 -13.75
CA MET A 548 14.83 26.67 -12.78
C MET A 548 15.80 26.52 -11.61
N LYS A 549 15.69 27.40 -10.59
CA LYS A 549 16.37 27.18 -9.32
C LYS A 549 15.86 25.88 -8.68
N TRP A 550 16.69 25.29 -7.85
CA TRP A 550 16.39 24.00 -7.22
C TRP A 550 15.02 24.01 -6.53
N ALA A 551 14.09 23.17 -6.99
CA ALA A 551 12.70 23.10 -6.51
C ALA A 551 11.90 24.42 -6.57
N GLU A 552 12.24 25.35 -7.44
CA GLU A 552 11.57 26.66 -7.56
C GLU A 552 10.04 26.61 -7.72
N PRO A 553 9.43 25.58 -8.36
CA PRO A 553 7.97 25.50 -8.47
C PRO A 553 7.21 25.62 -7.15
N ILE A 554 7.82 25.27 -6.00
CA ILE A 554 7.15 25.35 -4.68
C ILE A 554 7.51 26.62 -3.90
N TYR A 555 8.42 27.47 -4.35
CA TYR A 555 8.90 28.63 -3.56
C TYR A 555 7.78 29.56 -3.12
N LYS A 556 6.90 29.91 -4.05
CA LYS A 556 5.74 30.77 -3.74
C LYS A 556 4.77 30.13 -2.76
N LEU A 557 4.68 28.81 -2.77
CA LEU A 557 3.82 28.06 -1.86
C LEU A 557 4.41 28.04 -0.45
N ILE A 558 5.68 27.66 -0.31
CA ILE A 558 6.35 27.54 0.99
C ILE A 558 6.79 28.87 1.61
N GLY A 559 6.88 29.95 0.82
CA GLY A 559 7.37 31.25 1.27
C GLY A 559 8.85 31.25 1.61
N GLY A 560 9.65 30.64 0.75
CA GLY A 560 11.09 30.53 0.93
C GLY A 560 11.73 29.81 -0.22
N LYS A 561 13.02 29.55 -0.10
CA LYS A 561 13.84 28.86 -1.10
C LYS A 561 14.58 27.70 -0.47
N ILE A 562 14.90 26.70 -1.30
CA ILE A 562 15.88 25.67 -0.97
C ILE A 562 17.21 26.13 -1.56
N SER A 563 18.16 26.51 -0.68
CA SER A 563 19.46 27.02 -1.11
C SER A 563 20.32 25.92 -1.70
N PHE A 564 20.36 24.79 -1.05
CA PHE A 564 21.02 23.55 -1.44
C PHE A 564 20.53 22.41 -0.56
N TYR A 565 20.88 21.19 -0.91
CA TYR A 565 20.70 20.01 -0.05
C TYR A 565 22.06 19.45 0.38
N ASP A 566 22.07 18.74 1.50
CA ASP A 566 23.26 18.03 2.00
C ASP A 566 22.93 16.62 2.42
N LEU A 567 23.91 15.76 2.38
CA LEU A 567 23.84 14.34 2.72
C LEU A 567 24.88 14.03 3.79
N LEU A 568 24.48 13.25 4.79
CA LEU A 568 25.40 12.77 5.81
C LEU A 568 25.78 11.30 5.54
N PRO A 569 27.03 10.89 5.89
CA PRO A 569 27.41 9.49 5.83
C PRO A 569 26.62 8.68 6.88
N ASP A 570 26.48 7.37 6.65
CA ASP A 570 25.74 6.44 7.52
C ASP A 570 26.26 6.32 8.96
N THR A 571 27.45 6.81 9.20
CA THR A 571 28.11 6.85 10.52
C THR A 571 27.88 8.16 11.28
N SER A 572 27.14 9.11 10.69
CA SER A 572 26.97 10.47 11.24
C SER A 572 25.50 10.88 11.33
N TYR A 573 25.23 11.71 12.32
CA TYR A 573 23.96 12.39 12.48
C TYR A 573 24.20 13.87 12.63
N GLY A 574 23.35 14.69 12.01
CA GLY A 574 23.29 16.12 12.24
C GLY A 574 22.31 16.46 13.36
N THR A 575 22.53 17.58 14.01
CA THR A 575 21.69 18.09 15.09
C THR A 575 20.80 19.21 14.60
N LEU A 576 19.55 19.22 15.04
CA LEU A 576 18.54 20.25 14.80
C LEU A 576 18.12 20.90 16.11
N GLN A 577 17.80 22.19 16.06
CA GLN A 577 17.27 22.95 17.19
C GLN A 577 15.88 23.46 16.86
N MET A 578 14.87 23.12 17.68
CA MET A 578 13.48 23.63 17.58
C MET A 578 13.05 24.18 18.96
N GLY A 579 13.11 25.49 19.13
CA GLY A 579 12.99 26.09 20.46
C GLY A 579 14.09 25.59 21.38
N ASP A 580 13.74 25.01 22.55
CA ASP A 580 14.69 24.41 23.50
C ASP A 580 14.98 22.92 23.21
N ASP A 581 14.21 22.30 22.28
CA ASP A 581 14.32 20.88 21.97
C ASP A 581 15.37 20.61 20.89
N LYS A 582 16.05 19.45 21.03
CA LYS A 582 16.98 18.91 20.05
C LYS A 582 16.39 17.67 19.37
N ALA A 583 16.58 17.60 18.05
CA ALA A 583 16.32 16.44 17.23
C ALA A 583 17.56 16.08 16.38
N TYR A 584 17.54 14.92 15.78
CA TYR A 584 18.64 14.45 14.90
C TYR A 584 18.11 14.19 13.50
N TRP A 585 18.97 14.39 12.51
CA TRP A 585 18.68 14.08 11.13
C TRP A 585 19.81 13.27 10.51
N SER A 586 19.49 12.53 9.46
CA SER A 586 20.43 11.69 8.70
C SER A 586 20.00 11.69 7.24
N SER A 587 20.73 11.03 6.39
CA SER A 587 20.47 10.83 4.98
C SER A 587 20.36 12.12 4.15
N TRP A 588 19.31 12.92 4.29
CA TRP A 588 19.04 14.10 3.45
C TRP A 588 18.61 15.31 4.27
N GLY A 589 19.13 16.50 3.93
CA GLY A 589 18.73 17.78 4.53
C GLY A 589 18.69 18.90 3.50
N ASP A 590 17.50 19.47 3.25
CA ASP A 590 17.34 20.68 2.48
C ASP A 590 17.61 21.89 3.37
N VAL A 591 18.56 22.74 3.00
CA VAL A 591 18.90 23.99 3.71
C VAL A 591 18.08 25.13 3.14
N LEU A 592 17.32 25.80 4.03
CA LEU A 592 16.27 26.73 3.65
C LEU A 592 16.64 28.19 3.89
N GLU A 593 16.06 29.07 3.07
CA GLU A 593 16.01 30.51 3.28
C GLU A 593 14.55 30.96 3.33
N ALA A 594 14.11 31.50 4.47
CA ALA A 594 12.75 31.98 4.65
C ALA A 594 12.58 33.37 4.02
N ASP A 595 11.48 33.58 3.30
CA ASP A 595 11.09 34.93 2.83
C ASP A 595 10.57 35.81 3.99
N PRO A 596 10.56 37.15 3.86
CA PRO A 596 9.93 38.00 4.84
C PRO A 596 8.49 37.58 5.15
N GLY A 597 8.17 37.44 6.43
CA GLY A 597 6.84 36.96 6.88
C GLY A 597 6.68 35.45 6.98
N THR A 598 7.70 34.66 6.63
CA THR A 598 7.76 33.24 6.88
C THR A 598 8.52 32.96 8.17
N SER A 599 7.95 32.13 9.06
CA SER A 599 8.55 31.78 10.35
C SER A 599 9.54 30.63 10.19
N VAL A 600 10.69 30.74 10.84
CA VAL A 600 11.63 29.62 11.02
C VAL A 600 11.26 28.88 12.31
N TRP A 601 10.96 27.59 12.20
CA TRP A 601 10.56 26.75 13.33
C TRP A 601 11.71 25.92 13.88
N ALA A 602 12.64 25.48 13.00
CA ALA A 602 13.84 24.77 13.41
C ALA A 602 15.03 25.22 12.55
N THR A 603 16.23 25.09 13.11
CA THR A 603 17.50 25.37 12.47
C THR A 603 18.45 24.18 12.55
N TYR A 604 19.37 24.08 11.61
CA TYR A 604 20.53 23.20 11.74
C TYR A 604 21.43 23.71 12.87
N ALA A 605 21.84 22.86 13.80
CA ALA A 605 22.63 23.25 14.96
C ALA A 605 24.13 22.96 14.79
N ASP A 606 24.49 22.20 13.79
CA ASP A 606 25.86 21.82 13.45
C ASP A 606 26.12 21.94 11.95
N GLN A 607 27.22 21.40 11.47
CA GLN A 607 27.76 21.54 10.12
C GLN A 607 28.18 22.99 9.81
N TYR A 608 28.74 23.24 8.59
CA TYR A 608 29.19 24.56 8.16
C TYR A 608 28.02 25.55 7.92
N TYR A 609 26.81 25.04 7.88
CA TYR A 609 25.56 25.82 7.72
C TYR A 609 24.74 25.92 9.02
N ALA A 610 25.38 25.72 10.18
CA ALA A 610 24.73 25.93 11.48
C ALA A 610 24.03 27.30 11.55
N GLY A 611 22.82 27.32 12.11
CA GLY A 611 21.95 28.52 12.17
C GLY A 611 21.07 28.73 10.95
N LYS A 612 21.28 28.01 9.84
CA LYS A 612 20.36 28.05 8.69
C LYS A 612 19.05 27.34 9.01
N ALA A 613 17.96 27.79 8.34
CA ALA A 613 16.64 27.22 8.56
C ALA A 613 16.56 25.76 8.07
N ALA A 614 15.98 24.91 8.89
CA ALA A 614 15.68 23.51 8.61
C ALA A 614 14.16 23.29 8.46
N VAL A 615 13.33 24.05 9.18
CA VAL A 615 11.87 24.02 9.05
C VAL A 615 11.35 25.45 8.96
N ILE A 616 10.52 25.69 7.94
CA ILE A 616 9.86 26.98 7.75
C ILE A 616 8.34 26.80 7.67
N SER A 617 7.59 27.81 8.09
CA SER A 617 6.13 27.81 8.00
C SER A 617 5.59 29.19 7.71
N ARG A 618 4.60 29.26 6.83
CA ARG A 618 3.92 30.49 6.48
C ARG A 618 2.41 30.36 6.50
N LYS A 619 1.75 31.45 6.81
CA LYS A 619 0.31 31.60 6.59
C LYS A 619 0.03 31.93 5.11
N LEU A 620 -0.92 31.20 4.50
CA LEU A 620 -1.36 31.44 3.14
C LEU A 620 -2.89 31.38 3.09
N GLY A 621 -3.55 32.53 2.93
CA GLY A 621 -5.02 32.61 3.05
C GLY A 621 -5.47 32.26 4.49
N LYS A 622 -6.32 31.25 4.63
CA LYS A 622 -6.86 30.82 5.94
C LYS A 622 -6.02 29.71 6.60
N GLY A 623 -5.20 29.01 5.85
CA GLY A 623 -4.38 27.89 6.33
C GLY A 623 -2.88 28.22 6.39
N THR A 624 -2.07 27.18 6.54
CA THR A 624 -0.60 27.26 6.62
C THR A 624 0.08 26.26 5.71
N VAL A 625 1.28 26.59 5.25
CA VAL A 625 2.21 25.65 4.61
C VAL A 625 3.45 25.56 5.48
N THR A 626 3.83 24.33 5.84
CA THR A 626 5.08 24.04 6.56
C THR A 626 5.97 23.18 5.67
N TYR A 627 7.25 23.57 5.54
CA TYR A 627 8.24 22.75 4.84
C TYR A 627 9.28 22.24 5.83
N VAL A 628 9.46 20.91 5.85
CA VAL A 628 10.42 20.20 6.70
C VAL A 628 11.58 19.73 5.83
N GLY A 629 12.72 20.42 5.93
CA GLY A 629 13.89 20.19 5.08
C GLY A 629 14.67 18.91 5.39
N PRO A 630 14.85 18.49 6.65
CA PRO A 630 15.62 17.27 6.96
C PRO A 630 14.78 15.99 7.03
N ASP A 631 15.42 14.87 6.71
CA ASP A 631 14.96 13.52 7.06
C ASP A 631 15.38 13.23 8.52
N ALA A 632 14.44 13.40 9.47
CA ALA A 632 14.76 13.40 10.89
C ALA A 632 14.36 12.10 11.63
N ASP A 633 14.44 12.13 12.96
CA ASP A 633 14.38 10.94 13.83
C ASP A 633 12.98 10.56 14.35
N GLY A 634 11.92 11.20 13.83
CA GLY A 634 10.54 11.06 14.28
C GLY A 634 10.14 12.05 15.40
N LYS A 635 11.08 12.58 16.18
CA LYS A 635 10.81 13.60 17.20
C LYS A 635 10.50 14.95 16.58
N LEU A 636 11.27 15.35 15.56
CA LEU A 636 11.02 16.57 14.83
C LEU A 636 9.65 16.52 14.15
N GLU A 637 9.33 15.42 13.46
CA GLU A 637 8.06 15.24 12.76
C GLU A 637 6.89 15.37 13.71
N LYS A 638 6.95 14.72 14.90
CA LYS A 638 5.93 14.87 15.94
C LYS A 638 5.81 16.32 16.44
N ALA A 639 6.92 16.98 16.74
CA ALA A 639 6.93 18.36 17.23
C ALA A 639 6.36 19.35 16.20
N VAL A 640 6.74 19.18 14.92
CA VAL A 640 6.21 19.99 13.81
C VAL A 640 4.71 19.76 13.64
N LEU A 641 4.25 18.52 13.58
CA LEU A 641 2.82 18.22 13.44
C LEU A 641 2.00 18.71 14.64
N ALA A 642 2.49 18.55 15.87
CA ALA A 642 1.83 19.08 17.06
C ALA A 642 1.67 20.61 16.98
N LYS A 643 2.69 21.31 16.47
CA LYS A 643 2.63 22.76 16.25
C LYS A 643 1.66 23.14 15.11
N VAL A 644 1.60 22.37 14.03
CA VAL A 644 0.61 22.55 12.95
C VAL A 644 -0.81 22.43 13.49
N TYR A 645 -1.12 21.39 14.27
CA TYR A 645 -2.43 21.19 14.90
C TYR A 645 -2.76 22.34 15.88
N LYS A 646 -1.78 22.78 16.65
CA LYS A 646 -1.95 23.93 17.57
C LYS A 646 -2.30 25.20 16.82
N GLU A 647 -1.62 25.51 15.71
CA GLU A 647 -1.93 26.66 14.87
C GLU A 647 -3.29 26.53 14.16
N ALA A 648 -3.72 25.32 13.87
CA ALA A 648 -5.06 25.02 13.38
C ALA A 648 -6.15 25.14 14.44
N GLY A 649 -5.80 25.34 15.73
CA GLY A 649 -6.75 25.38 16.85
C GLY A 649 -7.34 24.01 17.20
N ILE A 650 -6.67 22.93 16.81
CA ILE A 650 -7.13 21.54 16.98
C ILE A 650 -6.34 20.89 18.12
N ALA A 651 -7.05 20.44 19.15
CA ALA A 651 -6.44 19.70 20.26
C ALA A 651 -6.04 18.27 19.84
N THR A 652 -4.85 17.83 20.23
CA THR A 652 -4.30 16.50 19.97
C THR A 652 -4.21 15.64 21.22
N GLY A 653 -4.07 14.34 21.04
CA GLY A 653 -3.54 13.44 22.06
C GLY A 653 -2.02 13.59 22.19
N ASP A 654 -1.46 12.88 23.17
CA ASP A 654 -0.02 12.74 23.34
C ASP A 654 0.27 11.31 23.83
N TYR A 655 0.45 10.41 22.88
CA TYR A 655 0.73 9.01 23.16
C TYR A 655 2.22 8.72 22.98
N PRO A 656 2.79 7.80 23.79
CA PRO A 656 4.16 7.36 23.56
C PRO A 656 4.29 6.57 22.24
N PRO A 657 5.51 6.47 21.69
CA PRO A 657 5.75 5.63 20.53
C PRO A 657 5.23 4.20 20.76
N GLY A 658 4.47 3.68 19.78
CA GLY A 658 3.91 2.33 19.85
C GLY A 658 2.53 2.20 20.50
N VAL A 659 2.06 3.19 21.21
CA VAL A 659 0.67 3.20 21.71
C VAL A 659 -0.25 3.83 20.66
N ILE A 660 -1.21 3.05 20.20
CA ILE A 660 -2.21 3.47 19.21
C ILE A 660 -3.59 3.45 19.88
N VAL A 661 -4.31 4.56 19.77
CA VAL A 661 -5.69 4.68 20.25
C VAL A 661 -6.56 5.16 19.11
N GLN A 662 -7.47 4.31 18.67
CA GLN A 662 -8.36 4.58 17.53
C GLN A 662 -9.82 4.34 17.91
N TRP A 663 -10.73 5.00 17.18
CA TRP A 663 -12.17 4.83 17.36
C TRP A 663 -12.78 4.17 16.12
N ARG A 664 -13.65 3.18 16.36
CA ARG A 664 -14.46 2.55 15.32
C ARG A 664 -15.83 2.14 15.84
N ASP A 665 -16.90 2.59 15.16
CA ASP A 665 -18.28 2.11 15.33
C ASP A 665 -18.75 2.06 16.81
N GLY A 666 -18.41 3.09 17.60
CA GLY A 666 -18.76 3.19 19.01
C GLY A 666 -17.75 2.63 20.00
N PHE A 667 -16.69 2.01 19.49
CA PHE A 667 -15.60 1.48 20.33
C PHE A 667 -14.32 2.30 20.17
N TRP A 668 -13.67 2.53 21.29
CA TRP A 668 -12.27 2.90 21.32
C TRP A 668 -11.42 1.65 21.51
N VAL A 669 -10.35 1.57 20.77
CA VAL A 669 -9.38 0.47 20.82
C VAL A 669 -8.00 1.03 21.07
N GLY A 670 -7.36 0.59 22.15
CA GLY A 670 -5.97 0.87 22.45
C GLY A 670 -5.12 -0.39 22.27
N VAL A 671 -3.96 -0.25 21.60
CA VAL A 671 -2.96 -1.32 21.41
C VAL A 671 -1.57 -0.79 21.73
N ASN A 672 -0.67 -1.66 22.22
CA ASN A 672 0.66 -1.24 22.65
C ASN A 672 1.78 -2.09 22.02
N TYR A 673 2.44 -1.52 21.02
CA TYR A 673 3.66 -2.04 20.39
C TYR A 673 4.95 -1.62 21.09
N GLY A 674 4.83 -0.79 22.14
CA GLY A 674 5.97 -0.31 22.93
C GLY A 674 6.51 -1.36 23.90
N ASP A 675 7.60 -1.05 24.56
CA ASP A 675 8.27 -1.92 25.53
C ASP A 675 7.90 -1.62 26.99
N LYS A 676 7.02 -0.64 27.24
CA LYS A 676 6.56 -0.24 28.56
C LYS A 676 5.05 -0.22 28.65
N ALA A 677 4.53 -0.49 29.83
CA ALA A 677 3.10 -0.29 30.12
C ALA A 677 2.74 1.19 30.04
N TYR A 678 1.52 1.47 29.62
CA TYR A 678 0.97 2.82 29.49
C TYR A 678 -0.42 2.90 30.10
N GLU A 679 -0.66 3.89 30.93
CA GLU A 679 -1.99 4.19 31.48
C GLU A 679 -2.82 4.95 30.44
N VAL A 680 -3.74 4.26 29.76
CA VAL A 680 -4.60 4.87 28.73
C VAL A 680 -5.59 5.85 29.39
N PRO A 681 -5.69 7.10 28.91
CA PRO A 681 -6.55 8.12 29.51
C PRO A 681 -8.04 7.87 29.16
N ILE A 682 -8.59 6.76 29.66
CA ILE A 682 -9.99 6.42 29.52
C ILE A 682 -10.81 7.30 30.48
N PRO A 683 -11.78 8.10 30.03
CA PRO A 683 -12.58 8.95 30.92
C PRO A 683 -13.27 8.14 32.02
N GLU A 684 -13.49 8.77 33.17
CA GLU A 684 -14.22 8.15 34.28
C GLU A 684 -15.63 7.76 33.85
N GLY A 685 -16.12 6.63 34.39
CA GLY A 685 -17.46 6.11 34.09
C GLY A 685 -17.59 5.38 32.77
N LYS A 686 -16.57 5.40 31.89
CA LYS A 686 -16.61 4.62 30.64
C LYS A 686 -16.44 3.13 30.90
N LYS A 687 -17.23 2.31 30.19
CA LYS A 687 -17.23 0.85 30.33
C LYS A 687 -16.06 0.24 29.55
N ILE A 688 -15.10 -0.34 30.25
CA ILE A 688 -14.07 -1.18 29.65
C ILE A 688 -14.70 -2.55 29.36
N LEU A 689 -14.59 -2.99 28.10
CA LEU A 689 -15.15 -4.24 27.62
C LEU A 689 -14.08 -5.34 27.56
N ILE A 690 -12.86 -4.99 27.22
CA ILE A 690 -11.72 -5.89 27.06
C ILE A 690 -10.47 -5.21 27.62
N GLY A 691 -9.62 -5.97 28.32
CA GLY A 691 -8.37 -5.48 28.88
C GLY A 691 -8.53 -4.56 30.09
N SER A 692 -7.58 -3.66 30.30
CA SER A 692 -7.53 -2.72 31.42
C SER A 692 -6.93 -1.37 30.99
N ARG A 693 -7.04 -0.34 31.84
CA ARG A 693 -6.41 0.97 31.64
C ARG A 693 -4.89 0.86 31.54
N GLU A 694 -4.29 0.02 32.36
CA GLU A 694 -2.87 -0.31 32.28
C GLU A 694 -2.66 -1.21 31.05
N LEU A 695 -2.28 -0.60 29.93
CA LEU A 695 -2.04 -1.26 28.67
C LEU A 695 -0.58 -1.73 28.59
N LYS A 696 -0.36 -3.02 28.88
CA LYS A 696 0.97 -3.65 28.84
C LYS A 696 1.47 -3.81 27.40
N PRO A 697 2.80 -4.04 27.18
CA PRO A 697 3.32 -4.45 25.88
C PRO A 697 2.56 -5.66 25.32
N ALA A 698 2.27 -5.65 24.02
CA ALA A 698 1.51 -6.68 23.31
C ALA A 698 0.07 -6.89 23.80
N ASP A 699 -0.54 -5.88 24.42
CA ASP A 699 -1.90 -5.97 24.97
C ASP A 699 -2.88 -5.04 24.25
N VAL A 700 -4.15 -5.23 24.58
CA VAL A 700 -5.31 -4.54 23.97
C VAL A 700 -6.26 -4.09 25.07
N VAL A 701 -6.76 -2.87 24.94
CA VAL A 701 -7.90 -2.37 25.72
C VAL A 701 -9.01 -1.91 24.76
N VAL A 702 -10.24 -2.31 25.04
CA VAL A 702 -11.43 -1.86 24.32
C VAL A 702 -12.43 -1.28 25.30
N TRP A 703 -12.94 -0.08 25.00
CA TRP A 703 -13.97 0.55 25.83
C TRP A 703 -15.03 1.22 24.96
N LYS A 704 -16.20 1.44 25.52
CA LYS A 704 -17.34 2.07 24.88
C LYS A 704 -17.44 3.55 25.25
N ASP A 705 -17.82 4.39 24.29
CA ASP A 705 -18.06 5.82 24.50
C ASP A 705 -19.18 6.13 25.49
#